data_74e4bc22fb19788c7a1fa2049a1c965b
#
_entry.id   74e4bc22fb19788c7a1fa2049a1c965b
#
_cell.length_a   1.000
_cell.length_b   1.000
_cell.length_c   1.000
_cell.angle_alpha   90.00
_cell.angle_beta   90.00
_cell.angle_gamma   90.00
#
_symmetry.space_group_name_H-M   'P 1'
#
loop_
_entity.id
_entity.type
_entity.pdbx_description
1 polymer ?
#
loop_
_entity_poly.entity_id
_entity_poly.type
_entity_poly.pdbx_seq_one_letter_code
_entity_poly.pdbx_strand_id
1 'polypeptide(L)'
;VSFDKLLRRVKAIGEEVYDIPVPELQKCLPLNYTDLVMKIIDQLYNDIQTSSIDSLLADQCASMGTIHPDYKTLAGRLIIANHNKSTTSLFSQTMTKLYMNKDKHGKHCPLISDDMFITMKTYETEFDEVIHYTRDFLIDYFGFKTLERAYLMKVNKKVVERPQHMWLRVSIGIHGDNLEKILETYELMSQKVFTHATPTLFNAGTPHPQLSSCYLLSMEDDSIEGIYNTLKDCAMISKWAGGIGLHIHNVRASGSDIRGTNGESNGIVPMLKVFNNTAKYVDQGGGKRNGSFAIYLEPWHADIEAFLELRKNHGDEDLKARDLFYALWIPDLFMERVKENGDWTLMCPDECPGLSEVYGDEFNQLYAQYETNGKGRKTMKARDLWFQVLDAQMETGTPYLLYKDSVNNKSNQKNVGTIKSSNLCCEITEYSDEYESAVCNLASIALPTFIVTKDSGEITFDYLKLHSVARVVTNNLNSVIDVNYYPTSKTRRSNARHRPIGIGIQGLADVFMMMKLPFDSEKARQINIRIFQTIYHAALTESCEIAKVDGPYKSFNGSPASEGILQFDMWNVNPNENAPMYNWDKLKEQIQIHGLRNSLLVAPMPTASTSQILGYNECIEPITSNIYSRRTLAGDFMVVKKYLMKDLIQLDLWNDTIKNNIIANQGSIQQIDIIPDDIKAVYKTVWEIPM
;
A
#
# COMPACT_ATOMS: atom_id res chain seq x y z
N VAL A 1 -6.54 -32.39 30.29
CA VAL A 1 -7.42 -31.24 29.93
C VAL A 1 -8.87 -31.72 30.04
N SER A 2 -9.74 -30.95 30.72
CA SER A 2 -11.18 -31.33 30.89
C SER A 2 -12.00 -30.66 29.78
N PHE A 3 -12.89 -31.43 29.16
CA PHE A 3 -13.88 -30.93 28.19
C PHE A 3 -14.66 -29.74 28.77
N ASP A 4 -15.17 -29.84 29.98
CA ASP A 4 -15.99 -28.82 30.63
C ASP A 4 -15.22 -27.51 30.87
N LYS A 5 -13.89 -27.60 31.13
CA LYS A 5 -13.05 -26.40 31.30
C LYS A 5 -12.83 -25.70 29.96
N LEU A 6 -12.59 -26.43 28.88
CA LEU A 6 -12.45 -25.87 27.53
C LEU A 6 -13.77 -25.26 27.07
N LEU A 7 -14.90 -25.99 27.24
CA LEU A 7 -16.21 -25.50 26.83
C LEU A 7 -16.57 -24.20 27.55
N ARG A 8 -16.39 -24.15 28.89
CA ARG A 8 -16.63 -22.93 29.66
C ARG A 8 -15.78 -21.76 29.20
N ARG A 9 -14.52 -22.01 28.90
CA ARG A 9 -13.60 -20.94 28.40
C ARG A 9 -14.03 -20.39 27.05
N VAL A 10 -14.27 -21.26 26.06
CA VAL A 10 -14.67 -20.86 24.72
C VAL A 10 -16.01 -20.13 24.75
N LYS A 11 -16.95 -20.65 25.53
CA LYS A 11 -18.28 -20.07 25.72
C LYS A 11 -18.20 -18.68 26.37
N ALA A 12 -17.39 -18.51 27.43
CA ALA A 12 -17.19 -17.22 28.07
C ALA A 12 -16.67 -16.15 27.09
N ILE A 13 -15.69 -16.51 26.24
CA ILE A 13 -15.15 -15.60 25.25
C ILE A 13 -16.14 -15.31 24.10
N GLY A 14 -16.90 -16.31 23.67
CA GLY A 14 -17.89 -16.18 22.60
C GLY A 14 -19.14 -15.40 23.01
N GLU A 15 -19.55 -15.51 24.27
CA GLU A 15 -20.73 -14.83 24.83
C GLU A 15 -20.40 -13.43 25.39
N GLU A 16 -19.14 -13.07 25.51
CA GLU A 16 -18.73 -11.74 25.97
C GLU A 16 -19.21 -10.65 25.01
N VAL A 17 -19.79 -9.59 25.55
CA VAL A 17 -20.30 -8.43 24.82
C VAL A 17 -19.40 -7.25 25.17
N TYR A 18 -18.88 -6.58 24.15
CA TYR A 18 -17.98 -5.44 24.33
C TYR A 18 -18.73 -4.14 24.08
N ASP A 19 -18.50 -3.15 24.93
CA ASP A 19 -19.05 -1.79 24.77
C ASP A 19 -18.24 -1.01 23.73
N ILE A 20 -18.39 -1.42 22.48
CA ILE A 20 -17.76 -0.78 21.30
C ILE A 20 -18.86 -0.67 20.23
N PRO A 21 -18.97 0.46 19.50
CA PRO A 21 -20.02 0.66 18.50
C PRO A 21 -19.78 -0.16 17.21
N VAL A 22 -19.52 -1.45 17.35
CA VAL A 22 -19.33 -2.41 16.26
C VAL A 22 -20.27 -3.58 16.51
N PRO A 23 -21.29 -3.80 15.66
CA PRO A 23 -22.35 -4.78 15.89
C PRO A 23 -21.84 -6.21 16.17
N GLU A 24 -20.74 -6.61 15.52
CA GLU A 24 -20.14 -7.94 15.71
C GLU A 24 -19.54 -8.13 17.11
N LEU A 25 -19.22 -7.07 17.82
CA LEU A 25 -18.66 -7.10 19.18
C LEU A 25 -19.73 -6.86 20.26
N GLN A 26 -20.87 -6.30 19.89
CA GLN A 26 -21.99 -6.00 20.77
C GLN A 26 -22.96 -7.17 20.97
N LYS A 27 -22.66 -8.36 20.43
CA LYS A 27 -23.54 -9.53 20.51
C LYS A 27 -22.81 -10.77 21.01
N CYS A 28 -23.58 -11.65 21.71
CA CYS A 28 -23.18 -13.04 21.88
C CYS A 28 -23.07 -13.73 20.51
N LEU A 29 -22.07 -14.57 20.32
CA LEU A 29 -21.91 -15.34 19.09
C LEU A 29 -22.78 -16.62 19.17
N PRO A 30 -23.80 -16.80 18.31
CA PRO A 30 -24.71 -17.97 18.37
C PRO A 30 -24.05 -19.17 17.67
N LEU A 31 -23.02 -19.74 18.31
CA LEU A 31 -22.19 -20.81 17.73
C LEU A 31 -22.38 -22.15 18.51
N ASN A 32 -22.11 -23.25 17.83
CA ASN A 32 -22.01 -24.57 18.48
C ASN A 32 -20.61 -24.74 19.09
N TYR A 33 -20.46 -24.27 20.32
CA TYR A 33 -19.20 -24.37 21.07
C TYR A 33 -18.81 -25.82 21.39
N THR A 34 -19.78 -26.72 21.50
CA THR A 34 -19.55 -28.15 21.78
C THR A 34 -18.79 -28.80 20.63
N ASP A 35 -19.24 -28.60 19.38
CA ASP A 35 -18.58 -29.15 18.20
C ASP A 35 -17.14 -28.66 18.06
N LEU A 36 -16.91 -27.38 18.35
CA LEU A 36 -15.55 -26.81 18.33
C LEU A 36 -14.64 -27.51 19.34
N VAL A 37 -15.12 -27.68 20.60
CA VAL A 37 -14.33 -28.32 21.65
C VAL A 37 -14.06 -29.80 21.34
N MET A 38 -15.04 -30.52 20.79
CA MET A 38 -14.89 -31.93 20.39
C MET A 38 -13.77 -32.08 19.35
N LYS A 39 -13.74 -31.23 18.30
CA LYS A 39 -12.70 -31.24 17.26
C LYS A 39 -11.30 -30.95 17.81
N ILE A 40 -11.18 -30.20 18.89
CA ILE A 40 -9.89 -29.88 19.51
C ILE A 40 -9.41 -31.02 20.40
N ILE A 41 -10.30 -31.70 21.15
CA ILE A 41 -9.90 -32.76 22.06
C ILE A 41 -9.12 -33.85 21.34
N ASP A 42 -9.48 -34.20 20.11
CA ASP A 42 -8.82 -35.18 19.29
C ASP A 42 -7.39 -34.79 18.88
N GLN A 43 -7.04 -33.49 19.01
CA GLN A 43 -5.73 -32.95 18.67
C GLN A 43 -4.82 -32.75 19.89
N LEU A 44 -5.34 -32.95 21.12
CA LEU A 44 -4.58 -32.76 22.33
C LEU A 44 -3.64 -33.93 22.61
N TYR A 45 -2.44 -33.61 23.10
CA TYR A 45 -1.46 -34.58 23.55
C TYR A 45 -1.04 -34.31 25.02
N ASN A 46 -0.37 -35.26 25.64
CA ASN A 46 0.08 -35.13 27.03
C ASN A 46 1.07 -33.98 27.18
N ASP A 47 0.99 -33.23 28.27
CA ASP A 47 1.85 -32.12 28.65
C ASP A 47 1.79 -30.91 27.71
N ILE A 48 0.73 -30.78 26.88
CA ILE A 48 0.50 -29.60 26.05
C ILE A 48 0.39 -28.33 26.91
N GLN A 49 1.10 -27.27 26.51
CA GLN A 49 0.99 -25.98 27.20
C GLN A 49 -0.38 -25.35 26.98
N THR A 50 -0.90 -24.67 28.01
CA THR A 50 -2.23 -24.01 27.93
C THR A 50 -2.31 -22.93 26.85
N SER A 51 -1.21 -22.21 26.60
CA SER A 51 -1.10 -21.24 25.50
C SER A 51 -1.23 -21.89 24.13
N SER A 52 -0.70 -23.11 23.96
CA SER A 52 -0.83 -23.89 22.71
C SER A 52 -2.27 -24.37 22.50
N ILE A 53 -2.98 -24.69 23.58
CA ILE A 53 -4.42 -25.06 23.50
C ILE A 53 -5.25 -23.86 23.00
N ASP A 54 -5.02 -22.66 23.52
CA ASP A 54 -5.73 -21.45 23.07
C ASP A 54 -5.42 -21.14 21.59
N SER A 55 -4.18 -21.38 21.13
CA SER A 55 -3.82 -21.24 19.73
C SER A 55 -4.53 -22.27 18.85
N LEU A 56 -4.54 -23.55 19.23
CA LEU A 56 -5.28 -24.61 18.51
C LEU A 56 -6.78 -24.30 18.43
N LEU A 57 -7.37 -23.79 19.52
CA LEU A 57 -8.77 -23.35 19.52
C LEU A 57 -9.02 -22.25 18.50
N ALA A 58 -8.14 -21.25 18.44
CA ALA A 58 -8.25 -20.16 17.48
C ALA A 58 -8.08 -20.64 16.03
N ASP A 59 -7.10 -21.51 15.77
CA ASP A 59 -6.81 -22.08 14.45
C ASP A 59 -8.01 -22.93 13.98
N GLN A 60 -8.58 -23.78 14.85
CA GLN A 60 -9.76 -24.57 14.54
C GLN A 60 -10.99 -23.70 14.28
N CYS A 61 -11.21 -22.65 15.09
CA CYS A 61 -12.27 -21.68 14.82
C CYS A 61 -12.10 -21.01 13.45
N ALA A 62 -10.89 -20.59 13.11
CA ALA A 62 -10.61 -19.95 11.81
C ALA A 62 -10.94 -20.90 10.64
N SER A 63 -10.64 -22.20 10.76
CA SER A 63 -11.01 -23.21 9.75
C SER A 63 -12.54 -23.42 9.63
N MET A 64 -13.27 -23.25 10.71
CA MET A 64 -14.75 -23.33 10.73
C MET A 64 -15.44 -22.06 10.19
N GLY A 65 -14.67 -21.03 9.82
CA GLY A 65 -15.19 -19.79 9.25
C GLY A 65 -15.94 -19.96 7.92
N THR A 66 -15.90 -21.13 7.31
CA THR A 66 -16.72 -21.51 6.14
C THR A 66 -18.12 -22.04 6.53
N ILE A 67 -18.34 -22.35 7.79
CA ILE A 67 -19.65 -22.80 8.32
C ILE A 67 -20.51 -21.59 8.68
N HIS A 68 -19.91 -20.66 9.45
CA HIS A 68 -20.56 -19.41 9.85
C HIS A 68 -19.51 -18.30 10.05
N PRO A 69 -19.80 -17.05 9.65
CA PRO A 69 -18.81 -15.96 9.75
C PRO A 69 -18.41 -15.65 11.20
N ASP A 70 -19.26 -15.88 12.17
CA ASP A 70 -18.99 -15.63 13.58
C ASP A 70 -17.89 -16.55 14.16
N TYR A 71 -17.55 -17.68 13.52
CA TYR A 71 -16.35 -18.46 13.88
C TYR A 71 -15.06 -17.69 13.66
N LYS A 72 -14.98 -16.83 12.61
CA LYS A 72 -13.82 -15.96 12.40
C LYS A 72 -13.70 -14.91 13.51
N THR A 73 -14.83 -14.36 13.96
CA THR A 73 -14.86 -13.42 15.09
C THR A 73 -14.38 -14.11 16.37
N LEU A 74 -14.87 -15.33 16.64
CA LEU A 74 -14.44 -16.12 17.80
C LEU A 74 -12.95 -16.45 17.73
N ALA A 75 -12.44 -16.82 16.56
CA ALA A 75 -11.01 -17.09 16.35
C ALA A 75 -10.15 -15.86 16.71
N GLY A 76 -10.55 -14.67 16.27
CA GLY A 76 -9.92 -13.40 16.64
C GLY A 76 -9.94 -13.14 18.14
N ARG A 77 -11.10 -13.32 18.79
CA ARG A 77 -11.25 -13.18 20.24
C ARG A 77 -10.34 -14.14 21.02
N LEU A 78 -10.26 -15.40 20.60
CA LEU A 78 -9.43 -16.43 21.25
C LEU A 78 -7.94 -16.13 21.14
N ILE A 79 -7.44 -15.79 19.96
CA ILE A 79 -6.01 -15.52 19.75
C ILE A 79 -5.55 -14.25 20.47
N ILE A 80 -6.38 -13.21 20.49
CA ILE A 80 -6.10 -11.96 21.22
C ILE A 80 -6.15 -12.20 22.72
N ALA A 81 -7.14 -12.92 23.25
CA ALA A 81 -7.20 -13.27 24.65
C ALA A 81 -5.97 -14.09 25.10
N ASN A 82 -5.46 -14.98 24.24
CA ASN A 82 -4.23 -15.73 24.49
C ASN A 82 -3.00 -14.81 24.51
N HIS A 83 -2.90 -13.89 23.55
CA HIS A 83 -1.82 -12.90 23.48
C HIS A 83 -1.81 -11.98 24.73
N ASN A 84 -2.98 -11.52 25.16
CA ASN A 84 -3.13 -10.65 26.31
C ASN A 84 -2.70 -11.31 27.63
N LYS A 85 -2.82 -12.65 27.76
CA LYS A 85 -2.29 -13.39 28.90
C LYS A 85 -0.75 -13.41 28.98
N SER A 86 -0.10 -13.34 27.83
CA SER A 86 1.37 -13.43 27.71
C SER A 86 2.08 -12.06 27.71
N THR A 87 1.31 -10.97 27.70
CA THR A 87 1.79 -9.60 27.60
C THR A 87 1.28 -8.73 28.75
N THR A 88 2.04 -7.69 29.12
CA THR A 88 1.57 -6.71 30.11
C THR A 88 0.46 -5.83 29.55
N SER A 89 -0.44 -5.39 30.44
CA SER A 89 -1.51 -4.44 30.09
C SER A 89 -1.05 -2.97 30.16
N LEU A 90 0.09 -2.66 30.79
CA LEU A 90 0.57 -1.29 30.91
C LEU A 90 1.47 -0.95 29.72
N PHE A 91 1.13 0.12 29.02
CA PHE A 91 1.92 0.66 27.92
C PHE A 91 3.33 1.07 28.40
N SER A 92 3.37 1.79 29.51
CA SER A 92 4.61 2.27 30.16
C SER A 92 5.60 1.13 30.44
N GLN A 93 5.11 -0.01 30.93
CA GLN A 93 5.95 -1.18 31.19
C GLN A 93 6.47 -1.81 29.89
N THR A 94 5.63 -1.90 28.86
CA THR A 94 6.05 -2.41 27.55
C THR A 94 7.14 -1.53 26.96
N MET A 95 6.96 -0.22 26.94
CA MET A 95 7.94 0.74 26.41
C MET A 95 9.24 0.70 27.24
N THR A 96 9.16 0.62 28.57
CA THR A 96 10.34 0.46 29.42
C THR A 96 11.11 -0.81 29.07
N LYS A 97 10.41 -1.93 28.83
CA LYS A 97 11.05 -3.19 28.43
C LYS A 97 11.73 -3.10 27.06
N LEU A 98 11.13 -2.38 26.11
CA LEU A 98 11.72 -2.14 24.79
C LEU A 98 12.94 -1.22 24.89
N TYR A 99 12.89 -0.20 25.71
CA TYR A 99 14.01 0.73 25.93
C TYR A 99 15.20 0.05 26.62
N MET A 100 14.95 -0.78 27.63
CA MET A 100 15.99 -1.49 28.39
C MET A 100 16.52 -2.74 27.68
N ASN A 101 16.16 -2.96 26.43
CA ASN A 101 16.61 -4.10 25.64
C ASN A 101 18.15 -4.13 25.54
N LYS A 102 18.70 -5.34 25.53
CA LYS A 102 20.13 -5.60 25.38
C LYS A 102 20.38 -6.52 24.19
N ASP A 103 21.50 -6.31 23.54
CA ASP A 103 21.97 -7.20 22.47
C ASP A 103 22.50 -8.54 23.04
N LYS A 104 22.93 -9.44 22.15
CA LYS A 104 23.50 -10.75 22.53
C LYS A 104 24.79 -10.67 23.38
N HIS A 105 25.41 -9.50 23.42
CA HIS A 105 26.61 -9.23 24.21
C HIS A 105 26.31 -8.53 25.56
N GLY A 106 25.02 -8.32 25.88
CA GLY A 106 24.58 -7.63 27.10
C GLY A 106 24.66 -6.11 27.03
N LYS A 107 25.06 -5.53 25.89
CA LYS A 107 25.15 -4.08 25.70
C LYS A 107 23.75 -3.51 25.48
N HIS A 108 23.45 -2.33 26.06
CA HIS A 108 22.21 -1.61 25.87
C HIS A 108 21.97 -1.34 24.38
N CYS A 109 20.84 -1.79 23.87
CA CYS A 109 20.43 -1.71 22.47
C CYS A 109 18.91 -1.44 22.41
N PRO A 110 18.49 -0.18 22.67
CA PRO A 110 17.09 0.15 22.80
C PRO A 110 16.34 -0.04 21.47
N LEU A 111 15.09 -0.50 21.55
CA LEU A 111 14.21 -0.68 20.40
C LEU A 111 13.32 0.53 20.16
N ILE A 112 13.21 1.43 21.12
CA ILE A 112 12.56 2.74 20.99
C ILE A 112 13.59 3.84 21.24
N SER A 113 13.35 5.03 20.68
CA SER A 113 14.25 6.17 20.81
C SER A 113 14.22 6.79 22.21
N ASP A 114 15.28 7.54 22.54
CA ASP A 114 15.36 8.29 23.80
C ASP A 114 14.23 9.31 23.93
N ASP A 115 13.92 10.05 22.85
CA ASP A 115 12.85 11.05 22.82
C ASP A 115 11.48 10.39 23.08
N MET A 116 11.22 9.25 22.44
CA MET A 116 9.99 8.49 22.71
C MET A 116 9.90 8.01 24.15
N PHE A 117 11.02 7.53 24.72
CA PHE A 117 11.03 7.09 26.11
C PHE A 117 10.79 8.25 27.09
N ILE A 118 11.37 9.43 26.82
CA ILE A 118 11.15 10.64 27.61
C ILE A 118 9.69 11.07 27.53
N THR A 119 9.10 11.15 26.33
CA THR A 119 7.67 11.51 26.15
C THR A 119 6.77 10.52 26.88
N MET A 120 7.04 9.21 26.76
CA MET A 120 6.29 8.18 27.48
C MET A 120 6.38 8.37 28.99
N LYS A 121 7.55 8.72 29.53
CA LYS A 121 7.69 8.98 30.97
C LYS A 121 7.02 10.26 31.43
N THR A 122 6.97 11.27 30.57
CA THR A 122 6.30 12.56 30.88
C THR A 122 4.79 12.40 31.03
N TYR A 123 4.18 11.57 30.18
CA TYR A 123 2.74 11.33 30.14
C TYR A 123 2.36 9.88 30.50
N GLU A 124 3.11 9.27 31.44
CA GLU A 124 2.98 7.84 31.78
C GLU A 124 1.57 7.44 32.20
N THR A 125 0.94 8.26 33.05
CA THR A 125 -0.40 7.99 33.58
C THR A 125 -1.45 8.15 32.47
N GLU A 126 -1.39 9.24 31.72
CA GLU A 126 -2.32 9.53 30.64
C GLU A 126 -2.28 8.44 29.54
N PHE A 127 -1.09 7.95 29.19
CA PHE A 127 -0.95 6.89 28.19
C PHE A 127 -1.41 5.53 28.68
N ASP A 128 -1.21 5.20 29.95
CA ASP A 128 -1.71 3.95 30.50
C ASP A 128 -3.23 3.94 30.67
N GLU A 129 -3.86 5.12 30.91
CA GLU A 129 -5.31 5.27 31.11
C GLU A 129 -6.11 5.39 29.81
N VAL A 130 -5.50 5.99 28.74
CA VAL A 130 -6.22 6.24 27.46
C VAL A 130 -6.46 4.97 26.66
N ILE A 131 -5.75 3.89 26.94
CA ILE A 131 -5.81 2.69 26.12
C ILE A 131 -7.09 1.89 26.36
N HIS A 132 -7.85 1.68 25.28
CA HIS A 132 -9.02 0.83 25.24
C HIS A 132 -8.68 -0.57 24.72
N TYR A 133 -8.24 -1.48 25.60
CA TYR A 133 -7.82 -2.85 25.21
C TYR A 133 -8.91 -3.68 24.56
N THR A 134 -10.18 -3.37 24.79
CA THR A 134 -11.31 -3.98 24.08
C THR A 134 -11.24 -3.77 22.56
N ARG A 135 -10.58 -2.71 22.09
CA ARG A 135 -10.40 -2.43 20.66
C ARG A 135 -9.45 -3.43 19.98
N ASP A 136 -8.64 -4.18 20.72
CA ASP A 136 -7.86 -5.29 20.15
C ASP A 136 -8.78 -6.33 19.48
N PHE A 137 -9.97 -6.54 20.00
CA PHE A 137 -10.96 -7.48 19.46
C PHE A 137 -11.62 -7.03 18.14
N LEU A 138 -11.35 -5.80 17.67
CA LEU A 138 -11.69 -5.35 16.31
C LEU A 138 -10.85 -6.05 15.24
N ILE A 139 -9.71 -6.64 15.63
CA ILE A 139 -8.77 -7.30 14.71
C ILE A 139 -9.16 -8.77 14.62
N ASP A 140 -9.36 -9.26 13.40
CA ASP A 140 -9.68 -10.67 13.19
C ASP A 140 -8.45 -11.57 13.35
N TYR A 141 -8.64 -12.88 13.26
CA TYR A 141 -7.57 -13.87 13.38
C TYR A 141 -6.42 -13.63 12.41
N PHE A 142 -6.72 -13.38 11.14
CA PHE A 142 -5.70 -13.19 10.09
C PHE A 142 -4.98 -11.85 10.23
N GLY A 143 -5.70 -10.81 10.61
CA GLY A 143 -5.14 -9.50 10.93
C GLY A 143 -4.15 -9.60 12.09
N PHE A 144 -4.53 -10.29 13.16
CA PHE A 144 -3.67 -10.52 14.31
C PHE A 144 -2.43 -11.34 13.95
N LYS A 145 -2.57 -12.43 13.19
CA LYS A 145 -1.42 -13.24 12.73
C LYS A 145 -0.45 -12.42 11.86
N THR A 146 -0.95 -11.48 11.08
CA THR A 146 -0.13 -10.56 10.31
C THR A 146 0.65 -9.61 11.23
N LEU A 147 -0.01 -9.03 12.24
CA LEU A 147 0.63 -8.19 13.25
C LEU A 147 1.69 -8.94 14.06
N GLU A 148 1.36 -10.12 14.58
CA GLU A 148 2.24 -10.97 15.40
C GLU A 148 3.52 -11.35 14.65
N ARG A 149 3.39 -11.67 13.36
CA ARG A 149 4.52 -12.09 12.54
C ARG A 149 5.53 -10.97 12.31
N ALA A 150 5.07 -9.77 11.93
CA ALA A 150 5.93 -8.75 11.35
C ALA A 150 5.88 -7.37 12.02
N TYR A 151 4.80 -6.99 12.70
CA TYR A 151 4.58 -5.61 13.14
C TYR A 151 4.80 -5.38 14.62
N LEU A 152 4.31 -6.28 15.47
CA LEU A 152 4.44 -6.14 16.92
C LEU A 152 5.88 -6.37 17.35
N MET A 153 6.37 -5.51 18.23
CA MET A 153 7.76 -5.56 18.70
C MET A 153 8.06 -6.77 19.56
N LYS A 154 9.26 -7.29 19.40
CA LYS A 154 9.74 -8.52 20.04
C LYS A 154 10.99 -8.24 20.87
N VAL A 155 11.05 -8.85 22.07
CA VAL A 155 12.26 -8.94 22.89
C VAL A 155 12.62 -10.42 23.02
N ASN A 156 13.84 -10.79 22.73
CA ASN A 156 14.29 -12.19 22.72
C ASN A 156 13.37 -13.12 21.90
N LYS A 157 12.99 -12.69 20.70
CA LYS A 157 12.09 -13.38 19.76
C LYS A 157 10.63 -13.55 20.24
N LYS A 158 10.27 -13.06 21.42
CA LYS A 158 8.90 -13.10 21.95
C LYS A 158 8.23 -11.76 21.74
N VAL A 159 7.00 -11.77 21.23
CA VAL A 159 6.19 -10.55 21.10
C VAL A 159 5.89 -10.02 22.50
N VAL A 160 6.10 -8.73 22.70
CA VAL A 160 5.83 -8.03 23.97
C VAL A 160 4.82 -6.91 23.84
N GLU A 161 4.61 -6.43 22.63
CA GLU A 161 3.71 -5.33 22.27
C GLU A 161 2.31 -5.86 21.98
N ARG A 162 1.27 -5.18 22.48
CA ARG A 162 -0.13 -5.40 22.08
C ARG A 162 -0.48 -4.54 20.87
N PRO A 163 -1.54 -4.84 20.10
CA PRO A 163 -1.96 -3.99 18.99
C PRO A 163 -2.21 -2.53 19.43
N GLN A 164 -2.88 -2.32 20.58
CA GLN A 164 -3.10 -0.96 21.10
C GLN A 164 -1.80 -0.25 21.47
N HIS A 165 -0.81 -0.97 21.99
CA HIS A 165 0.52 -0.41 22.25
C HIS A 165 1.21 0.05 20.97
N MET A 166 1.08 -0.73 19.88
CA MET A 166 1.62 -0.35 18.58
C MET A 166 0.97 0.94 18.05
N TRP A 167 -0.36 1.05 18.10
CA TRP A 167 -1.05 2.27 17.65
C TRP A 167 -0.59 3.50 18.43
N LEU A 168 -0.49 3.41 19.75
CA LEU A 168 -0.03 4.51 20.59
C LEU A 168 1.46 4.84 20.36
N ARG A 169 2.33 3.82 20.26
CA ARG A 169 3.74 4.02 19.91
C ARG A 169 3.92 4.76 18.60
N VAL A 170 3.15 4.36 17.57
CA VAL A 170 3.19 5.02 16.25
C VAL A 170 2.73 6.46 16.35
N SER A 171 1.67 6.75 17.10
CA SER A 171 1.16 8.11 17.31
C SER A 171 2.20 9.00 18.01
N ILE A 172 2.86 8.50 19.05
CA ILE A 172 3.94 9.23 19.74
C ILE A 172 5.13 9.43 18.79
N GLY A 173 5.52 8.39 18.06
CA GLY A 173 6.65 8.46 17.12
C GLY A 173 6.46 9.45 15.97
N ILE A 174 5.21 9.80 15.64
CA ILE A 174 4.87 10.79 14.60
C ILE A 174 4.79 12.20 15.19
N HIS A 175 4.20 12.36 16.39
CA HIS A 175 3.85 13.68 16.93
C HIS A 175 4.76 14.15 18.08
N GLY A 176 5.75 13.34 18.48
CA GLY A 176 6.71 13.71 19.51
C GLY A 176 6.04 13.93 20.86
N ASP A 177 6.05 15.17 21.38
CA ASP A 177 5.49 15.56 22.67
C ASP A 177 4.10 16.24 22.57
N ASN A 178 3.53 16.34 21.39
CA ASN A 178 2.20 16.94 21.19
C ASN A 178 1.09 15.97 21.60
N LEU A 179 0.70 16.03 22.88
CA LEU A 179 -0.27 15.11 23.47
C LEU A 179 -1.62 15.10 22.74
N GLU A 180 -2.15 16.24 22.33
CA GLU A 180 -3.44 16.35 21.64
C GLU A 180 -3.44 15.58 20.33
N LYS A 181 -2.42 15.79 19.48
CA LYS A 181 -2.27 15.08 18.20
C LYS A 181 -1.99 13.59 18.39
N ILE A 182 -1.24 13.21 19.43
CA ILE A 182 -0.99 11.82 19.79
C ILE A 182 -2.32 11.10 20.06
N LEU A 183 -3.14 11.70 20.92
CA LEU A 183 -4.41 11.12 21.34
C LEU A 183 -5.42 11.05 20.19
N GLU A 184 -5.53 12.10 19.38
CA GLU A 184 -6.36 12.12 18.18
C GLU A 184 -5.97 11.00 17.17
N THR A 185 -4.69 10.87 16.90
CA THR A 185 -4.17 9.84 15.98
C THR A 185 -4.39 8.43 16.53
N TYR A 186 -4.10 8.21 17.82
CA TYR A 186 -4.37 6.93 18.49
C TYR A 186 -5.86 6.57 18.44
N GLU A 187 -6.74 7.51 18.75
CA GLU A 187 -8.19 7.28 18.76
C GLU A 187 -8.68 6.76 17.40
N LEU A 188 -8.27 7.39 16.31
CA LEU A 188 -8.69 6.98 14.97
C LEU A 188 -8.05 5.66 14.51
N MET A 189 -6.74 5.46 14.73
CA MET A 189 -6.07 4.21 14.33
C MET A 189 -6.56 3.01 15.15
N SER A 190 -6.75 3.19 16.44
CA SER A 190 -7.22 2.10 17.34
C SER A 190 -8.63 1.61 17.00
N GLN A 191 -9.47 2.47 16.41
CA GLN A 191 -10.79 2.15 15.88
C GLN A 191 -10.77 1.66 14.42
N LYS A 192 -9.59 1.47 13.81
CA LYS A 192 -9.42 1.02 12.42
C LYS A 192 -9.95 2.01 11.38
N VAL A 193 -10.08 3.30 11.70
CA VAL A 193 -10.60 4.32 10.77
C VAL A 193 -9.61 4.59 9.64
N PHE A 194 -8.32 4.59 9.97
CA PHE A 194 -7.23 4.64 9.00
C PHE A 194 -5.98 3.92 9.54
N THR A 195 -5.00 3.71 8.70
CA THR A 195 -3.68 3.24 9.12
C THR A 195 -2.58 3.89 8.30
N HIS A 196 -1.43 4.11 8.93
CA HIS A 196 -0.21 4.44 8.21
C HIS A 196 0.35 3.23 7.45
N ALA A 197 1.22 3.50 6.50
CA ALA A 197 1.88 2.46 5.73
C ALA A 197 2.84 1.61 6.57
N THR A 198 3.19 0.43 6.07
CA THR A 198 3.99 -0.56 6.76
C THR A 198 5.30 -0.02 7.37
N PRO A 199 6.14 0.78 6.67
CA PRO A 199 7.36 1.31 7.28
C PRO A 199 7.10 2.21 8.47
N THR A 200 6.04 3.02 8.43
CA THR A 200 5.63 3.86 9.56
C THR A 200 5.24 3.00 10.76
N LEU A 201 4.43 1.95 10.55
CA LEU A 201 4.03 1.03 11.62
C LEU A 201 5.22 0.27 12.23
N PHE A 202 6.23 -0.07 11.41
CA PHE A 202 7.42 -0.76 11.88
C PHE A 202 8.34 0.14 12.71
N ASN A 203 8.56 1.37 12.26
CA ASN A 203 9.72 2.16 12.65
C ASN A 203 9.38 3.44 13.42
N ALA A 204 8.10 3.85 13.52
CA ALA A 204 7.74 5.01 14.32
C ALA A 204 8.07 4.79 15.80
N GLY A 205 8.76 5.76 16.40
CA GLY A 205 9.25 5.70 17.77
C GLY A 205 10.52 4.88 17.99
N THR A 206 11.16 4.37 16.91
CA THR A 206 12.46 3.67 17.00
C THR A 206 13.64 4.65 16.87
N PRO A 207 14.88 4.24 17.22
CA PRO A 207 16.07 5.08 17.09
C PRO A 207 16.37 5.55 15.65
N HIS A 208 15.89 4.82 14.64
CA HIS A 208 16.03 5.18 13.21
C HIS A 208 14.67 5.10 12.54
N PRO A 209 13.83 6.15 12.69
CA PRO A 209 12.44 6.14 12.23
C PRO A 209 12.36 6.37 10.71
N GLN A 210 12.75 5.37 9.90
CA GLN A 210 12.49 5.39 8.48
C GLN A 210 11.01 5.04 8.26
N LEU A 211 10.20 6.04 7.91
CA LEU A 211 8.75 5.97 7.86
C LEU A 211 8.18 5.95 6.44
N SER A 212 9.02 6.25 5.45
CA SER A 212 8.61 6.38 4.04
C SER A 212 8.53 5.03 3.34
N SER A 213 7.56 4.86 2.47
CA SER A 213 7.29 3.59 1.79
C SER A 213 7.95 3.48 0.43
N CYS A 214 7.96 4.56 -0.33
CA CYS A 214 8.29 4.56 -1.76
C CYS A 214 9.38 5.57 -2.06
N TYR A 215 10.27 5.16 -2.99
CA TYR A 215 11.40 5.95 -3.45
C TYR A 215 11.49 5.86 -4.96
N LEU A 216 11.71 7.01 -5.63
CA LEU A 216 11.94 7.09 -7.05
C LEU A 216 13.35 7.64 -7.28
N LEU A 217 14.19 6.86 -7.95
CA LEU A 217 15.57 7.19 -8.20
C LEU A 217 15.83 7.37 -9.70
N SER A 218 16.69 8.33 -9.99
CA SER A 218 17.32 8.48 -11.29
C SER A 218 18.63 7.69 -11.32
N MET A 219 18.95 7.04 -12.43
CA MET A 219 20.32 6.65 -12.71
C MET A 219 21.17 7.92 -12.77
N GLU A 220 22.19 8.03 -11.90
CA GLU A 220 22.94 9.27 -11.68
C GLU A 220 23.56 9.77 -12.98
N ASP A 221 24.34 8.93 -13.64
CA ASP A 221 24.80 9.14 -15.02
C ASP A 221 25.18 7.81 -15.69
N ASP A 222 25.54 7.87 -16.99
CA ASP A 222 25.97 6.72 -17.79
C ASP A 222 27.49 6.49 -17.63
N SER A 223 27.93 6.31 -16.38
CA SER A 223 29.32 5.96 -16.01
C SER A 223 29.34 4.86 -14.97
N ILE A 224 30.49 4.21 -14.81
CA ILE A 224 30.67 3.21 -13.75
C ILE A 224 30.43 3.85 -12.37
N GLU A 225 30.93 5.06 -12.15
CA GLU A 225 30.76 5.78 -10.88
C GLU A 225 29.27 6.06 -10.61
N GLY A 226 28.54 6.65 -11.58
CA GLY A 226 27.13 6.99 -11.44
C GLY A 226 26.25 5.75 -11.28
N ILE A 227 26.51 4.67 -12.02
CA ILE A 227 25.79 3.39 -11.91
C ILE A 227 25.98 2.79 -10.51
N TYR A 228 27.20 2.72 -10.00
CA TYR A 228 27.49 2.15 -8.67
C TYR A 228 27.07 3.07 -7.52
N ASN A 229 27.09 4.40 -7.68
CA ASN A 229 26.50 5.33 -6.72
C ASN A 229 24.99 5.09 -6.60
N THR A 230 24.31 4.95 -7.74
CA THR A 230 22.86 4.63 -7.76
C THR A 230 22.57 3.26 -7.13
N LEU A 231 23.39 2.26 -7.42
CA LEU A 231 23.28 0.94 -6.79
C LEU A 231 23.43 1.00 -5.26
N LYS A 232 24.41 1.77 -4.77
CA LYS A 232 24.64 2.02 -3.35
C LYS A 232 23.42 2.68 -2.72
N ASP A 233 22.84 3.70 -3.36
CA ASP A 233 21.64 4.38 -2.87
C ASP A 233 20.45 3.41 -2.80
N CYS A 234 20.26 2.57 -3.83
CA CYS A 234 19.27 1.50 -3.80
C CYS A 234 19.46 0.53 -2.63
N ALA A 235 20.70 0.10 -2.37
CA ALA A 235 21.01 -0.80 -1.25
C ALA A 235 20.72 -0.15 0.11
N MET A 236 21.09 1.12 0.28
CA MET A 236 20.84 1.89 1.51
C MET A 236 19.34 2.08 1.78
N ILE A 237 18.57 2.38 0.75
CA ILE A 237 17.10 2.53 0.86
C ILE A 237 16.45 1.17 1.17
N SER A 238 16.85 0.12 0.45
CA SER A 238 16.34 -1.24 0.65
C SER A 238 16.55 -1.75 2.08
N LYS A 239 17.76 -1.53 2.65
CA LYS A 239 18.07 -1.87 4.05
C LYS A 239 17.01 -1.35 5.04
N TRP A 240 16.43 -0.18 4.79
CA TRP A 240 15.45 0.47 5.65
C TRP A 240 13.99 0.26 5.20
N ALA A 241 13.74 -0.80 4.43
CA ALA A 241 12.42 -1.23 3.98
C ALA A 241 11.73 -0.32 2.95
N GLY A 242 12.48 0.51 2.22
CA GLY A 242 11.97 1.30 1.10
C GLY A 242 11.78 0.46 -0.18
N GLY A 243 10.63 0.58 -0.82
CA GLY A 243 10.39 0.09 -2.19
C GLY A 243 10.94 1.09 -3.21
N ILE A 244 11.54 0.61 -4.31
CA ILE A 244 12.28 1.44 -5.24
C ILE A 244 11.70 1.37 -6.65
N GLY A 245 11.47 2.53 -7.29
CA GLY A 245 11.37 2.69 -8.73
C GLY A 245 12.64 3.37 -9.24
N LEU A 246 13.29 2.80 -10.23
CA LEU A 246 14.53 3.30 -10.83
C LEU A 246 14.37 3.44 -12.33
N HIS A 247 14.57 4.62 -12.87
CA HIS A 247 14.65 4.79 -14.33
C HIS A 247 16.09 4.75 -14.83
N ILE A 248 16.28 4.10 -15.99
CA ILE A 248 17.59 3.85 -16.59
C ILE A 248 17.66 4.31 -18.06
N HIS A 249 16.78 5.23 -18.46
CA HIS A 249 16.66 5.67 -19.85
C HIS A 249 17.93 6.26 -20.43
N ASN A 250 18.80 6.81 -19.59
CA ASN A 250 20.06 7.47 -19.94
C ASN A 250 21.27 6.54 -20.04
N VAL A 251 21.12 5.24 -19.72
CA VAL A 251 22.23 4.27 -19.82
C VAL A 251 22.39 3.81 -21.26
N ARG A 252 23.62 3.90 -21.79
CA ARG A 252 23.91 3.48 -23.18
C ARG A 252 23.57 2.04 -23.45
N ALA A 253 23.16 1.77 -24.69
CA ALA A 253 22.81 0.44 -25.15
C ALA A 253 24.06 -0.43 -25.46
N SER A 254 23.84 -1.74 -25.64
CA SER A 254 24.84 -2.67 -26.11
C SER A 254 25.44 -2.22 -27.45
N GLY A 255 26.76 -2.45 -27.62
CA GLY A 255 27.50 -2.04 -28.83
C GLY A 255 27.80 -0.53 -28.93
N SER A 256 27.59 0.23 -27.84
CA SER A 256 28.01 1.66 -27.80
C SER A 256 29.49 1.77 -27.47
N ASP A 257 30.18 2.73 -28.07
CA ASP A 257 31.61 3.00 -27.83
C ASP A 257 31.90 3.39 -26.38
N ILE A 258 32.91 2.78 -25.78
CA ILE A 258 33.43 3.17 -24.47
C ILE A 258 34.66 4.07 -24.66
N ARG A 259 34.53 5.36 -24.32
CA ARG A 259 35.62 6.31 -24.39
C ARG A 259 36.84 5.86 -23.58
N GLY A 260 38.00 5.94 -24.15
CA GLY A 260 39.30 5.68 -23.51
C GLY A 260 39.72 4.21 -23.45
N THR A 261 38.87 3.25 -23.83
CA THR A 261 39.20 1.83 -23.85
C THR A 261 39.19 1.21 -25.23
N ASN A 262 38.67 1.90 -26.24
CA ASN A 262 38.42 1.38 -27.59
C ASN A 262 37.58 0.09 -27.58
N GLY A 263 36.68 -0.06 -26.60
CA GLY A 263 35.79 -1.18 -26.44
C GLY A 263 34.32 -0.77 -26.60
N GLU A 264 33.43 -1.76 -26.58
CA GLU A 264 31.99 -1.57 -26.70
C GLU A 264 31.27 -1.90 -25.39
N SER A 265 30.17 -1.22 -25.11
CA SER A 265 29.28 -1.48 -23.98
C SER A 265 28.55 -2.82 -24.15
N ASN A 266 28.40 -3.57 -23.06
CA ASN A 266 27.54 -4.75 -23.00
C ASN A 266 26.06 -4.42 -22.77
N GLY A 267 25.70 -3.12 -22.69
CA GLY A 267 24.33 -2.65 -22.49
C GLY A 267 23.76 -2.83 -21.10
N ILE A 268 22.44 -2.73 -21.00
CA ILE A 268 21.73 -2.70 -19.72
C ILE A 268 21.59 -4.06 -19.03
N VAL A 269 21.64 -5.18 -19.76
CA VAL A 269 21.35 -6.51 -19.20
C VAL A 269 22.38 -6.93 -18.14
N PRO A 270 23.70 -6.91 -18.37
CA PRO A 270 24.68 -7.25 -17.33
C PRO A 270 24.63 -6.30 -16.14
N MET A 271 24.37 -5.00 -16.36
CA MET A 271 24.17 -4.02 -15.29
C MET A 271 22.99 -4.43 -14.42
N LEU A 272 21.83 -4.77 -15.01
CA LEU A 272 20.63 -5.15 -14.27
C LEU A 272 20.80 -6.46 -13.49
N LYS A 273 21.69 -7.39 -13.91
CA LYS A 273 22.05 -8.55 -13.08
C LYS A 273 22.70 -8.16 -11.76
N VAL A 274 23.51 -7.12 -11.76
CA VAL A 274 24.12 -6.60 -10.51
C VAL A 274 23.05 -6.02 -9.60
N PHE A 275 22.11 -5.23 -10.13
CA PHE A 275 20.96 -4.72 -9.36
C PHE A 275 20.06 -5.85 -8.84
N ASN A 276 19.81 -6.89 -9.64
CA ASN A 276 19.06 -8.09 -9.25
C ASN A 276 19.69 -8.79 -8.05
N ASN A 277 20.99 -9.03 -8.10
CA ASN A 277 21.71 -9.69 -7.01
C ASN A 277 21.77 -8.83 -5.76
N THR A 278 21.88 -7.51 -5.91
CA THR A 278 21.82 -6.56 -4.79
C THR A 278 20.44 -6.56 -4.13
N ALA A 279 19.34 -6.57 -4.89
CA ALA A 279 18.00 -6.66 -4.36
C ALA A 279 17.77 -7.95 -3.53
N LYS A 280 18.36 -9.07 -3.98
CA LYS A 280 18.34 -10.35 -3.22
C LYS A 280 19.19 -10.32 -1.96
N TYR A 281 20.37 -9.68 -2.02
CA TYR A 281 21.32 -9.65 -0.91
C TYR A 281 20.86 -8.72 0.20
N VAL A 282 20.29 -7.55 -0.13
CA VAL A 282 19.91 -6.54 0.85
C VAL A 282 18.44 -6.71 1.24
N ASP A 283 18.21 -7.48 2.30
CA ASP A 283 16.87 -7.65 2.88
C ASP A 283 16.31 -6.34 3.44
N GLN A 284 15.03 -6.11 3.21
CA GLN A 284 14.30 -4.98 3.77
C GLN A 284 14.07 -5.16 5.27
N GLY A 285 14.51 -4.19 6.06
CA GLY A 285 14.21 -4.12 7.49
C GLY A 285 14.69 -5.32 8.31
N GLY A 286 15.83 -5.94 7.96
CA GLY A 286 16.41 -7.03 8.73
C GLY A 286 15.66 -8.35 8.60
N GLY A 287 15.29 -8.75 7.38
CA GLY A 287 14.63 -10.02 7.10
C GLY A 287 13.10 -9.98 7.17
N LYS A 288 12.50 -8.80 7.28
CA LYS A 288 11.05 -8.63 7.27
C LYS A 288 10.45 -8.74 5.86
N ARG A 289 11.18 -8.31 4.83
CA ARG A 289 10.83 -8.38 3.40
C ARG A 289 12.08 -8.51 2.55
N ASN A 290 11.95 -9.08 1.34
CA ASN A 290 13.03 -9.05 0.35
C ASN A 290 13.09 -7.67 -0.31
N GLY A 291 14.29 -7.23 -0.72
CA GLY A 291 14.47 -6.02 -1.51
C GLY A 291 13.72 -6.14 -2.85
N SER A 292 13.08 -5.05 -3.28
CA SER A 292 12.30 -5.03 -4.51
C SER A 292 12.53 -3.73 -5.26
N PHE A 293 12.98 -3.85 -6.52
CA PHE A 293 13.24 -2.74 -7.42
C PHE A 293 12.41 -2.88 -8.69
N ALA A 294 11.70 -1.82 -9.08
CA ALA A 294 11.07 -1.70 -10.38
C ALA A 294 11.95 -0.85 -11.30
N ILE A 295 12.29 -1.40 -12.44
CA ILE A 295 13.16 -0.76 -13.43
C ILE A 295 12.30 -0.20 -14.56
N TYR A 296 12.44 1.08 -14.84
CA TYR A 296 11.70 1.82 -15.84
C TYR A 296 12.56 2.09 -17.09
N LEU A 297 12.04 1.75 -18.26
CA LEU A 297 12.68 1.99 -19.54
C LEU A 297 11.66 2.54 -20.55
N GLU A 298 12.10 3.50 -21.38
CA GLU A 298 11.29 3.99 -22.50
C GLU A 298 11.43 3.06 -23.72
N PRO A 299 10.35 2.86 -24.53
CA PRO A 299 10.34 1.86 -25.61
C PRO A 299 11.21 2.23 -26.81
N TRP A 300 11.76 3.43 -26.88
CA TRP A 300 12.72 3.83 -27.92
C TRP A 300 14.15 3.36 -27.65
N HIS A 301 14.47 2.89 -26.46
CA HIS A 301 15.81 2.45 -26.10
C HIS A 301 16.25 1.21 -26.92
N ALA A 302 17.50 1.23 -27.42
CA ALA A 302 17.97 0.19 -28.32
C ALA A 302 17.99 -1.23 -27.72
N ASP A 303 18.14 -1.36 -26.41
CA ASP A 303 18.10 -2.65 -25.70
C ASP A 303 16.69 -3.07 -25.27
N ILE A 304 15.63 -2.44 -25.78
CA ILE A 304 14.25 -2.72 -25.32
C ILE A 304 13.84 -4.19 -25.50
N GLU A 305 14.22 -4.82 -26.62
CA GLU A 305 13.88 -6.23 -26.86
C GLU A 305 14.55 -7.14 -25.83
N ALA A 306 15.82 -6.91 -25.49
CA ALA A 306 16.53 -7.64 -24.43
C ALA A 306 15.92 -7.39 -23.04
N PHE A 307 15.46 -6.15 -22.79
CA PHE A 307 14.76 -5.80 -21.54
C PHE A 307 13.47 -6.60 -21.34
N LEU A 308 12.69 -6.81 -22.40
CA LEU A 308 11.45 -7.62 -22.36
C LEU A 308 11.70 -9.10 -22.09
N GLU A 309 12.92 -9.61 -22.34
CA GLU A 309 13.30 -11.00 -22.11
C GLU A 309 13.78 -11.30 -20.68
N LEU A 310 14.07 -10.28 -19.85
CA LEU A 310 14.77 -10.43 -18.56
C LEU A 310 14.06 -11.36 -17.54
N ARG A 311 12.72 -11.48 -17.59
CA ARG A 311 11.94 -12.33 -16.68
C ARG A 311 11.41 -13.60 -17.30
N LYS A 312 11.49 -13.77 -18.62
CA LYS A 312 10.96 -14.96 -19.28
C LYS A 312 11.59 -16.24 -18.75
N ASN A 313 10.82 -17.34 -18.71
CA ASN A 313 11.22 -18.60 -18.12
C ASN A 313 12.13 -19.47 -19.00
N HIS A 314 12.39 -19.04 -20.21
CA HIS A 314 13.24 -19.72 -21.18
C HIS A 314 14.42 -18.85 -21.63
N GLY A 315 15.41 -19.44 -22.26
CA GLY A 315 16.61 -18.76 -22.77
C GLY A 315 17.80 -18.86 -21.80
N ASP A 316 18.88 -18.15 -22.12
CA ASP A 316 20.13 -18.16 -21.36
C ASP A 316 19.96 -17.46 -20.01
N GLU A 317 20.29 -18.15 -18.92
CA GLU A 317 20.23 -17.61 -17.55
C GLU A 317 21.18 -16.43 -17.33
N ASP A 318 22.25 -16.35 -18.10
CA ASP A 318 23.15 -15.20 -18.01
C ASP A 318 22.54 -13.90 -18.55
N LEU A 319 21.45 -14.00 -19.30
CA LEU A 319 20.67 -12.87 -19.79
C LEU A 319 19.40 -12.61 -18.99
N LYS A 320 19.26 -13.17 -17.78
CA LYS A 320 18.08 -13.03 -16.94
C LYS A 320 18.35 -12.25 -15.65
N ALA A 321 17.33 -11.48 -15.21
CA ALA A 321 17.30 -10.76 -13.93
C ALA A 321 15.86 -10.81 -13.38
N ARG A 322 15.43 -12.00 -12.92
CA ARG A 322 14.01 -12.33 -12.66
C ARG A 322 13.46 -11.76 -11.37
N ASP A 323 14.33 -11.37 -10.42
CA ASP A 323 13.89 -10.84 -9.11
C ASP A 323 13.60 -9.34 -9.15
N LEU A 324 13.93 -8.65 -10.25
CA LEU A 324 13.53 -7.28 -10.51
C LEU A 324 12.12 -7.23 -11.14
N PHE A 325 11.43 -6.11 -10.95
CA PHE A 325 10.21 -5.78 -11.66
C PHE A 325 10.54 -4.83 -12.82
N TYR A 326 9.76 -4.88 -13.87
CA TYR A 326 10.00 -4.10 -15.09
C TYR A 326 8.79 -3.28 -15.47
N ALA A 327 9.03 -2.05 -15.95
CA ALA A 327 8.00 -1.12 -16.37
C ALA A 327 8.42 -0.38 -17.64
N LEU A 328 7.46 -0.10 -18.50
CA LEU A 328 7.64 0.79 -19.65
C LEU A 328 7.12 2.19 -19.32
N TRP A 329 7.91 3.19 -19.68
CA TRP A 329 7.58 4.58 -19.60
C TRP A 329 7.29 5.09 -21.01
N ILE A 330 6.01 5.10 -21.43
CA ILE A 330 5.57 5.12 -22.82
C ILE A 330 5.22 6.54 -23.23
N PRO A 331 5.91 7.14 -24.26
CA PRO A 331 5.47 8.37 -24.89
C PRO A 331 4.24 8.12 -25.77
N ASP A 332 3.34 9.09 -25.89
CA ASP A 332 2.11 8.99 -26.67
C ASP A 332 2.41 8.67 -28.14
N LEU A 333 3.49 9.23 -28.70
CA LEU A 333 3.95 8.95 -30.07
C LEU A 333 4.12 7.44 -30.37
N PHE A 334 4.61 6.67 -29.39
CA PHE A 334 4.71 5.21 -29.56
C PHE A 334 3.35 4.57 -29.77
N MET A 335 2.37 4.94 -28.95
CA MET A 335 1.01 4.39 -29.06
C MET A 335 0.28 4.84 -30.33
N GLU A 336 0.53 6.08 -30.79
CA GLU A 336 0.04 6.57 -32.09
C GLU A 336 0.59 5.69 -33.23
N ARG A 337 1.89 5.43 -33.23
CA ARG A 337 2.53 4.57 -34.22
C ARG A 337 2.09 3.10 -34.12
N VAL A 338 1.79 2.59 -32.92
CA VAL A 338 1.16 1.27 -32.76
C VAL A 338 -0.22 1.23 -33.40
N LYS A 339 -1.04 2.27 -33.19
CA LYS A 339 -2.38 2.40 -33.79
C LYS A 339 -2.32 2.42 -35.31
N GLU A 340 -1.40 3.20 -35.88
CA GLU A 340 -1.24 3.39 -37.32
C GLU A 340 -0.39 2.30 -38.00
N ASN A 341 0.18 1.36 -37.24
CA ASN A 341 1.17 0.39 -37.70
C ASN A 341 2.40 1.06 -38.38
N GLY A 342 2.81 2.20 -37.83
CA GLY A 342 3.96 2.97 -38.30
C GLY A 342 5.29 2.34 -37.91
N ASP A 343 6.37 2.91 -38.44
CA ASP A 343 7.73 2.52 -38.10
C ASP A 343 8.12 3.10 -36.73
N TRP A 344 8.89 2.34 -35.98
CA TRP A 344 9.47 2.74 -34.70
C TRP A 344 10.95 2.50 -34.69
N THR A 345 11.73 3.53 -34.41
CA THR A 345 13.18 3.50 -34.46
C THR A 345 13.77 3.40 -33.07
N LEU A 346 14.56 2.37 -32.84
CA LEU A 346 15.29 2.14 -31.58
C LEU A 346 16.58 2.96 -31.60
N MET A 347 16.83 3.66 -30.51
CA MET A 347 17.92 4.64 -30.38
C MET A 347 18.76 4.39 -29.12
N CYS A 348 20.03 4.74 -29.16
CA CYS A 348 20.90 4.76 -28.00
C CYS A 348 20.92 6.16 -27.37
N PRO A 349 20.76 6.30 -26.05
CA PRO A 349 20.76 7.62 -25.40
C PRO A 349 22.11 8.36 -25.52
N ASP A 350 23.22 7.67 -25.67
CA ASP A 350 24.54 8.28 -25.91
C ASP A 350 24.63 8.94 -27.31
N GLU A 351 23.93 8.38 -28.29
CA GLU A 351 23.89 8.90 -29.69
C GLU A 351 22.72 9.87 -29.91
N CYS A 352 21.65 9.72 -29.13
CA CYS A 352 20.40 10.47 -29.20
C CYS A 352 20.06 11.07 -27.82
N PRO A 353 20.88 11.97 -27.26
CA PRO A 353 20.68 12.54 -25.94
C PRO A 353 19.40 13.38 -25.85
N GLY A 354 18.80 13.45 -24.63
CA GLY A 354 17.71 14.35 -24.32
C GLY A 354 16.31 13.78 -24.51
N LEU A 355 16.13 12.62 -25.14
CA LEU A 355 14.80 12.01 -25.34
C LEU A 355 14.06 11.75 -24.04
N SER A 356 14.76 11.37 -22.98
CA SER A 356 14.15 11.15 -21.67
C SER A 356 13.81 12.46 -20.93
N GLU A 357 14.40 13.58 -21.34
CA GLU A 357 14.25 14.88 -20.68
C GLU A 357 13.03 15.68 -21.14
N VAL A 358 12.42 15.29 -22.26
CA VAL A 358 11.30 15.97 -22.90
C VAL A 358 10.10 15.05 -23.09
N TYR A 359 8.90 15.61 -23.22
CA TYR A 359 7.64 14.89 -23.46
C TYR A 359 6.73 15.69 -24.39
N GLY A 360 5.66 15.08 -24.88
CA GLY A 360 4.69 15.71 -25.77
C GLY A 360 5.35 16.15 -27.10
N ASP A 361 4.99 17.33 -27.59
CA ASP A 361 5.46 17.85 -28.87
C ASP A 361 6.99 18.01 -28.94
N GLU A 362 7.64 18.37 -27.83
CA GLU A 362 9.11 18.48 -27.78
C GLU A 362 9.77 17.11 -27.97
N PHE A 363 9.23 16.05 -27.36
CA PHE A 363 9.68 14.70 -27.61
C PHE A 363 9.48 14.29 -29.06
N ASN A 364 8.29 14.54 -29.61
CA ASN A 364 7.96 14.18 -30.98
C ASN A 364 8.90 14.83 -32.00
N GLN A 365 9.19 16.10 -31.80
CA GLN A 365 10.12 16.85 -32.67
C GLN A 365 11.56 16.33 -32.57
N LEU A 366 12.05 16.11 -31.35
CA LEU A 366 13.42 15.62 -31.13
C LEU A 366 13.59 14.20 -31.67
N TYR A 367 12.61 13.34 -31.44
CA TYR A 367 12.61 11.96 -31.95
C TYR A 367 12.61 11.93 -33.49
N ALA A 368 11.72 12.68 -34.13
CA ALA A 368 11.68 12.80 -35.61
C ALA A 368 12.97 13.39 -36.20
N GLN A 369 13.60 14.31 -35.50
CA GLN A 369 14.90 14.86 -35.90
C GLN A 369 15.99 13.79 -35.92
N TYR A 370 16.04 12.90 -34.87
CA TYR A 370 16.99 11.79 -34.83
C TYR A 370 16.71 10.76 -35.92
N GLU A 371 15.46 10.44 -36.19
CA GLU A 371 15.08 9.56 -37.32
C GLU A 371 15.55 10.11 -38.65
N THR A 372 15.25 11.39 -38.93
CA THR A 372 15.64 12.07 -40.17
C THR A 372 17.18 12.14 -40.36
N ASN A 373 17.90 12.31 -39.27
CA ASN A 373 19.36 12.34 -39.26
C ASN A 373 20.04 10.97 -39.31
N GLY A 374 19.25 9.88 -39.39
CA GLY A 374 19.74 8.50 -39.46
C GLY A 374 20.45 8.02 -38.20
N LYS A 375 20.09 8.54 -37.02
CA LYS A 375 20.69 8.21 -35.74
C LYS A 375 20.16 6.90 -35.11
N GLY A 376 19.14 6.30 -35.71
CA GLY A 376 18.56 5.07 -35.25
C GLY A 376 19.47 3.85 -35.45
N ARG A 377 19.44 2.92 -34.49
CA ARG A 377 20.18 1.65 -34.59
C ARG A 377 19.36 0.54 -35.27
N LYS A 378 18.06 0.53 -35.08
CA LYS A 378 17.14 -0.46 -35.66
C LYS A 378 15.78 0.20 -35.86
N THR A 379 15.16 -0.04 -36.99
CA THR A 379 13.77 0.35 -37.25
C THR A 379 12.91 -0.90 -37.41
N MET A 380 11.75 -0.90 -36.75
CA MET A 380 10.79 -1.99 -36.80
C MET A 380 9.37 -1.41 -36.79
N LYS A 381 8.35 -2.23 -37.04
CA LYS A 381 6.98 -1.80 -36.84
C LYS A 381 6.67 -1.62 -35.36
N ALA A 382 6.08 -0.50 -34.97
CA ALA A 382 5.69 -0.22 -33.58
C ALA A 382 4.77 -1.33 -33.03
N ARG A 383 3.90 -1.86 -33.89
CA ARG A 383 2.98 -2.96 -33.54
C ARG A 383 3.71 -4.27 -33.23
N ASP A 384 4.82 -4.55 -33.92
CA ASP A 384 5.63 -5.75 -33.65
C ASP A 384 6.29 -5.67 -32.25
N LEU A 385 6.81 -4.50 -31.88
CA LEU A 385 7.33 -4.29 -30.53
C LEU A 385 6.19 -4.37 -29.48
N TRP A 386 5.02 -3.80 -29.80
CA TRP A 386 3.86 -3.90 -28.90
C TRP A 386 3.43 -5.34 -28.65
N PHE A 387 3.43 -6.21 -29.66
CA PHE A 387 3.15 -7.63 -29.47
C PHE A 387 4.21 -8.32 -28.60
N GLN A 388 5.49 -7.96 -28.72
CA GLN A 388 6.54 -8.47 -27.81
C GLN A 388 6.26 -8.03 -26.36
N VAL A 389 5.77 -6.82 -26.12
CA VAL A 389 5.35 -6.35 -24.79
C VAL A 389 4.19 -7.21 -24.25
N LEU A 390 3.17 -7.44 -25.06
CA LEU A 390 2.00 -8.26 -24.65
C LEU A 390 2.41 -9.71 -24.38
N ASP A 391 3.29 -10.30 -25.20
CA ASP A 391 3.83 -11.66 -24.96
C ASP A 391 4.59 -11.74 -23.63
N ALA A 392 5.42 -10.73 -23.32
CA ALA A 392 6.12 -10.66 -22.05
C ALA A 392 5.15 -10.56 -20.86
N GLN A 393 4.07 -9.77 -21.00
CA GLN A 393 3.04 -9.67 -19.98
C GLN A 393 2.27 -10.97 -19.78
N MET A 394 1.91 -11.65 -20.86
CA MET A 394 1.21 -12.95 -20.78
C MET A 394 2.05 -14.01 -20.07
N GLU A 395 3.37 -14.02 -20.29
CA GLU A 395 4.27 -15.02 -19.69
C GLU A 395 4.66 -14.65 -18.25
N THR A 396 4.88 -13.36 -17.95
CA THR A 396 5.57 -12.95 -16.71
C THR A 396 4.78 -11.98 -15.84
N GLY A 397 3.68 -11.41 -16.33
CA GLY A 397 2.93 -10.33 -15.67
C GLY A 397 3.63 -8.97 -15.75
N THR A 398 4.75 -8.85 -16.44
CA THR A 398 5.52 -7.61 -16.65
C THR A 398 5.86 -7.42 -18.12
N PRO A 399 6.16 -6.20 -18.60
CA PRO A 399 6.31 -4.94 -17.87
C PRO A 399 4.99 -4.29 -17.45
N TYR A 400 5.04 -3.41 -16.45
CA TYR A 400 3.97 -2.46 -16.17
C TYR A 400 3.93 -1.41 -17.29
N LEU A 401 2.77 -0.83 -17.56
CA LEU A 401 2.59 0.17 -18.62
C LEU A 401 2.19 1.50 -18.00
N LEU A 402 3.02 2.52 -18.15
CA LEU A 402 2.76 3.89 -17.70
C LEU A 402 3.01 4.87 -18.84
N TYR A 403 2.22 5.94 -18.89
CA TYR A 403 2.16 6.87 -20.00
C TYR A 403 2.83 8.20 -19.65
N LYS A 404 4.02 8.44 -20.23
CA LYS A 404 4.92 9.56 -19.97
C LYS A 404 4.24 10.91 -20.11
N ASP A 405 3.56 11.13 -21.24
CA ASP A 405 2.98 12.43 -21.56
C ASP A 405 1.80 12.77 -20.65
N SER A 406 0.91 11.79 -20.42
CA SER A 406 -0.22 11.95 -19.51
C SER A 406 0.22 12.26 -18.08
N VAL A 407 1.24 11.57 -17.57
CA VAL A 407 1.77 11.82 -16.23
C VAL A 407 2.34 13.23 -16.13
N ASN A 408 3.18 13.64 -17.07
CA ASN A 408 3.83 14.95 -17.03
C ASN A 408 2.83 16.11 -17.24
N ASN A 409 1.88 15.96 -18.17
CA ASN A 409 0.85 16.96 -18.41
C ASN A 409 -0.07 17.18 -17.21
N LYS A 410 -0.30 16.14 -16.41
CA LYS A 410 -1.26 16.13 -15.30
C LYS A 410 -0.60 16.20 -13.90
N SER A 411 0.68 16.50 -13.80
CA SER A 411 1.38 16.59 -12.53
C SER A 411 1.43 18.00 -11.98
N ASN A 412 1.19 18.14 -10.68
CA ASN A 412 1.44 19.41 -9.96
C ASN A 412 2.95 19.70 -9.78
N GLN A 413 3.83 18.75 -10.10
CA GLN A 413 5.29 18.93 -10.07
C GLN A 413 5.92 19.25 -11.45
N LYS A 414 5.12 19.46 -12.49
CA LYS A 414 5.65 19.71 -13.85
C LYS A 414 6.52 20.97 -13.97
N ASN A 415 6.40 21.92 -13.04
CA ASN A 415 7.28 23.08 -12.94
C ASN A 415 8.69 22.76 -12.42
N VAL A 416 8.90 21.57 -11.86
CA VAL A 416 10.20 21.13 -11.33
C VAL A 416 11.06 20.53 -12.43
N GLY A 417 10.46 19.76 -13.33
CA GLY A 417 11.11 19.10 -14.47
C GLY A 417 10.31 17.90 -14.96
N THR A 418 10.87 17.18 -15.93
CA THR A 418 10.22 15.99 -16.51
C THR A 418 10.26 14.81 -15.55
N ILE A 419 9.09 14.24 -15.25
CA ILE A 419 8.95 13.00 -14.48
C ILE A 419 9.26 11.82 -15.41
N LYS A 420 10.12 10.89 -14.96
CA LYS A 420 10.70 9.83 -15.80
C LYS A 420 10.34 8.41 -15.34
N SER A 421 9.69 8.28 -14.20
CA SER A 421 9.28 6.98 -13.66
C SER A 421 8.17 7.10 -12.62
N SER A 422 7.71 5.95 -12.16
CA SER A 422 6.91 5.80 -10.96
C SER A 422 7.69 4.99 -9.91
N ASN A 423 7.05 4.65 -8.79
CA ASN A 423 7.62 3.80 -7.74
C ASN A 423 7.49 2.29 -8.07
N LEU A 424 7.70 1.43 -7.06
CA LEU A 424 7.58 -0.02 -7.20
C LEU A 424 6.16 -0.48 -7.59
N CYS A 425 5.13 0.17 -7.07
CA CYS A 425 3.72 -0.23 -7.21
C CYS A 425 2.91 0.67 -8.15
N CYS A 426 3.54 1.61 -8.83
CA CYS A 426 2.98 2.47 -9.88
C CYS A 426 1.96 3.54 -9.43
N GLU A 427 1.73 3.74 -8.13
CA GLU A 427 0.80 4.74 -7.60
C GLU A 427 1.43 6.13 -7.40
N ILE A 428 2.75 6.25 -7.44
CA ILE A 428 3.48 7.50 -7.19
C ILE A 428 4.18 7.96 -8.46
N THR A 429 3.97 9.21 -8.84
CA THR A 429 4.67 9.87 -9.94
C THR A 429 5.23 11.19 -9.43
N GLU A 430 6.54 11.21 -9.19
CA GLU A 430 7.26 12.34 -8.62
C GLU A 430 8.56 12.61 -9.40
N TYR A 431 8.99 13.86 -9.36
CA TYR A 431 10.24 14.27 -9.98
C TYR A 431 11.45 13.67 -9.26
N SER A 432 12.38 13.13 -10.00
CA SER A 432 13.71 12.70 -9.52
C SER A 432 14.77 12.96 -10.58
N ASP A 433 15.99 13.30 -10.13
CA ASP A 433 17.16 13.51 -10.95
C ASP A 433 18.43 13.01 -10.25
N GLU A 434 19.59 13.37 -10.77
CA GLU A 434 20.90 13.02 -10.19
C GLU A 434 21.13 13.61 -8.78
N TYR A 435 20.41 14.68 -8.41
CA TYR A 435 20.55 15.40 -7.14
C TYR A 435 19.41 15.14 -6.16
N GLU A 436 18.28 14.70 -6.64
CA GLU A 436 17.05 14.49 -5.85
C GLU A 436 16.44 13.11 -6.13
N SER A 437 16.23 12.33 -5.06
CA SER A 437 15.46 11.09 -5.12
C SER A 437 14.11 11.31 -4.45
N ALA A 438 13.02 11.08 -5.18
CA ALA A 438 11.68 11.29 -4.67
C ALA A 438 11.33 10.33 -3.54
N VAL A 439 10.50 10.80 -2.61
CA VAL A 439 10.10 10.05 -1.41
C VAL A 439 8.62 10.29 -1.15
N CYS A 440 7.84 9.24 -0.98
CA CYS A 440 6.44 9.37 -0.62
C CYS A 440 6.11 8.75 0.73
N ASN A 441 5.30 9.47 1.51
CA ASN A 441 4.80 9.05 2.82
C ASN A 441 3.31 8.74 2.68
N LEU A 442 2.90 7.54 3.13
CA LEU A 442 1.62 6.97 2.79
C LEU A 442 0.77 6.63 4.03
N ALA A 443 -0.53 6.83 3.88
CA ALA A 443 -1.55 6.34 4.80
C ALA A 443 -2.81 5.96 4.02
N SER A 444 -3.62 5.02 4.55
CA SER A 444 -4.85 4.58 3.90
C SER A 444 -6.06 4.67 4.83
N ILE A 445 -7.14 5.25 4.33
CA ILE A 445 -8.41 5.41 5.05
C ILE A 445 -9.28 4.18 4.82
N ALA A 446 -9.83 3.62 5.88
CA ALA A 446 -10.68 2.44 5.84
C ALA A 446 -12.15 2.83 5.58
N LEU A 447 -12.56 2.85 4.33
CA LEU A 447 -13.88 3.34 3.91
C LEU A 447 -15.09 2.65 4.58
N PRO A 448 -15.07 1.35 4.91
CA PRO A 448 -16.22 0.70 5.57
C PRO A 448 -16.59 1.32 6.92
N THR A 449 -15.68 2.03 7.60
CA THR A 449 -15.94 2.68 8.89
C THR A 449 -16.78 3.98 8.79
N PHE A 450 -17.09 4.40 7.58
CA PHE A 450 -17.92 5.57 7.28
C PHE A 450 -19.35 5.18 6.85
N ILE A 451 -19.67 3.89 6.85
CA ILE A 451 -21.04 3.42 6.60
C ILE A 451 -21.86 3.63 7.86
N VAL A 452 -23.00 4.27 7.67
CA VAL A 452 -23.98 4.54 8.75
C VAL A 452 -25.33 3.98 8.36
N THR A 453 -25.93 3.21 9.26
CA THR A 453 -27.34 2.78 9.14
C THR A 453 -28.19 3.74 9.95
N LYS A 454 -29.07 4.47 9.30
CA LYS A 454 -30.04 5.35 9.96
C LYS A 454 -31.13 4.56 10.68
N ASP A 455 -31.86 5.20 11.59
CA ASP A 455 -32.99 4.60 12.29
C ASP A 455 -34.08 4.07 11.33
N SER A 456 -34.18 4.66 10.14
CA SER A 456 -35.06 4.20 9.05
C SER A 456 -34.62 2.88 8.39
N GLY A 457 -33.45 2.36 8.71
CA GLY A 457 -32.81 1.24 8.03
C GLY A 457 -32.05 1.62 6.73
N GLU A 458 -32.06 2.90 6.35
CA GLU A 458 -31.29 3.38 5.20
C GLU A 458 -29.80 3.34 5.49
N ILE A 459 -29.03 2.73 4.58
CA ILE A 459 -27.56 2.67 4.63
C ILE A 459 -27.00 3.84 3.83
N THR A 460 -26.19 4.69 4.50
CA THR A 460 -25.58 5.90 3.92
C THR A 460 -24.09 5.94 4.20
N PHE A 461 -23.39 6.83 3.49
CA PHE A 461 -21.96 7.07 3.69
C PHE A 461 -21.74 8.44 4.34
N ASP A 462 -20.95 8.50 5.41
CA ASP A 462 -20.66 9.73 6.16
C ASP A 462 -19.47 10.49 5.55
N TYR A 463 -19.76 11.37 4.61
CA TYR A 463 -18.75 12.21 3.96
C TYR A 463 -18.18 13.30 4.89
N LEU A 464 -18.93 13.76 5.90
CA LEU A 464 -18.44 14.76 6.85
C LEU A 464 -17.35 14.18 7.75
N LYS A 465 -17.59 12.98 8.28
CA LYS A 465 -16.57 12.23 9.03
C LYS A 465 -15.36 11.92 8.16
N LEU A 466 -15.56 11.50 6.91
CA LEU A 466 -14.46 11.24 5.97
C LEU A 466 -13.62 12.49 5.75
N HIS A 467 -14.24 13.66 5.55
CA HIS A 467 -13.53 14.93 5.38
C HIS A 467 -12.67 15.27 6.59
N SER A 468 -13.22 15.14 7.81
CA SER A 468 -12.48 15.39 9.05
C SER A 468 -11.28 14.43 9.19
N VAL A 469 -11.49 13.14 8.98
CA VAL A 469 -10.41 12.13 9.07
C VAL A 469 -9.32 12.37 8.03
N ALA A 470 -9.67 12.72 6.79
CA ALA A 470 -8.69 13.01 5.75
C ALA A 470 -7.81 14.23 6.09
N ARG A 471 -8.35 15.25 6.80
CA ARG A 471 -7.57 16.37 7.33
C ARG A 471 -6.57 15.90 8.40
N VAL A 472 -6.99 15.08 9.34
CA VAL A 472 -6.08 14.51 10.36
C VAL A 472 -4.97 13.69 9.70
N VAL A 473 -5.29 12.84 8.72
CA VAL A 473 -4.30 12.05 7.98
C VAL A 473 -3.31 12.94 7.23
N THR A 474 -3.77 14.05 6.62
CA THR A 474 -2.91 15.05 5.97
C THR A 474 -1.92 15.66 6.96
N ASN A 475 -2.39 16.05 8.14
CA ASN A 475 -1.55 16.58 9.21
C ASN A 475 -0.51 15.56 9.68
N ASN A 476 -0.93 14.32 9.91
CA ASN A 476 -0.05 13.23 10.32
C ASN A 476 1.07 12.98 9.30
N LEU A 477 0.75 12.96 8.01
CA LEU A 477 1.75 12.73 6.95
C LEU A 477 2.73 13.90 6.83
N ASN A 478 2.32 15.14 7.12
CA ASN A 478 3.25 16.27 7.26
C ASN A 478 4.21 16.06 8.43
N SER A 479 3.72 15.63 9.60
CA SER A 479 4.57 15.30 10.74
C SER A 479 5.54 14.15 10.42
N VAL A 480 5.09 13.13 9.68
CA VAL A 480 5.95 12.03 9.20
C VAL A 480 7.12 12.56 8.38
N ILE A 481 6.91 13.51 7.45
CA ILE A 481 7.99 14.13 6.67
C ILE A 481 9.06 14.74 7.59
N ASP A 482 8.64 15.40 8.66
CA ASP A 482 9.53 16.18 9.53
C ASP A 482 10.35 15.28 10.48
N VAL A 483 9.79 14.14 10.93
CA VAL A 483 10.48 13.22 11.86
C VAL A 483 11.18 12.06 11.16
N ASN A 484 11.00 11.89 9.84
CA ASN A 484 11.52 10.75 9.08
C ASN A 484 13.05 10.71 9.06
N TYR A 485 13.60 9.51 9.23
CA TYR A 485 15.01 9.23 8.93
C TYR A 485 15.16 9.00 7.42
N TYR A 486 16.03 9.77 6.78
CA TYR A 486 16.30 9.68 5.35
C TYR A 486 17.57 8.87 5.07
N PRO A 487 17.49 7.77 4.29
CA PRO A 487 18.64 6.90 4.02
C PRO A 487 19.77 7.59 3.25
N THR A 488 19.46 8.60 2.44
CA THR A 488 20.44 9.37 1.63
C THR A 488 20.16 10.86 1.70
N SER A 489 21.17 11.68 1.36
CA SER A 489 21.01 13.14 1.27
C SER A 489 20.06 13.56 0.15
N LYS A 490 20.04 12.80 -0.95
CA LYS A 490 19.15 13.04 -2.12
C LYS A 490 17.67 12.87 -1.73
N THR A 491 17.36 11.85 -0.94
CA THR A 491 15.98 11.61 -0.45
C THR A 491 15.51 12.70 0.50
N ARG A 492 16.39 13.13 1.42
CA ARG A 492 16.08 14.24 2.34
C ARG A 492 15.85 15.54 1.59
N ARG A 493 16.69 15.85 0.58
CA ARG A 493 16.58 17.05 -0.23
C ARG A 493 15.24 17.14 -0.94
N SER A 494 14.86 16.09 -1.66
CA SER A 494 13.58 16.02 -2.40
C SER A 494 12.39 16.18 -1.49
N ASN A 495 12.33 15.36 -0.42
CA ASN A 495 11.16 15.35 0.47
C ASN A 495 10.99 16.66 1.24
N ALA A 496 12.09 17.29 1.67
CA ALA A 496 12.05 18.60 2.33
C ALA A 496 11.67 19.74 1.37
N ARG A 497 11.98 19.61 0.06
CA ARG A 497 11.71 20.63 -0.95
C ARG A 497 10.27 20.57 -1.46
N HIS A 498 9.76 19.36 -1.73
CA HIS A 498 8.48 19.15 -2.40
C HIS A 498 7.38 18.70 -1.45
N ARG A 499 7.70 18.10 -0.31
CA ARG A 499 6.79 17.61 0.74
C ARG A 499 5.59 16.81 0.20
N PRO A 500 5.77 15.84 -0.70
CA PRO A 500 4.68 15.04 -1.20
C PRO A 500 4.17 14.08 -0.12
N ILE A 501 2.86 13.85 -0.12
CA ILE A 501 2.17 12.83 0.67
C ILE A 501 1.26 12.02 -0.23
N GLY A 502 0.88 10.82 0.21
CA GLY A 502 -0.04 9.96 -0.51
C GLY A 502 -1.12 9.39 0.40
N ILE A 503 -2.32 9.95 0.33
CA ILE A 503 -3.50 9.43 1.00
C ILE A 503 -4.18 8.44 0.07
N GLY A 504 -4.27 7.18 0.49
CA GLY A 504 -5.03 6.15 -0.19
C GLY A 504 -6.24 5.70 0.60
N ILE A 505 -6.87 4.65 0.11
CA ILE A 505 -8.05 4.04 0.72
C ILE A 505 -7.89 2.53 0.79
N GLN A 506 -8.75 1.88 1.56
CA GLN A 506 -8.97 0.44 1.53
C GLN A 506 -10.45 0.14 1.79
N GLY A 507 -10.93 -0.98 1.26
CA GLY A 507 -12.29 -1.44 1.48
C GLY A 507 -13.36 -0.77 0.60
N LEU A 508 -13.03 -0.28 -0.60
CA LEU A 508 -14.05 0.26 -1.52
C LEU A 508 -15.07 -0.82 -1.92
N ALA A 509 -14.60 -2.02 -2.25
CA ALA A 509 -15.48 -3.15 -2.56
C ALA A 509 -16.36 -3.54 -1.35
N ASP A 510 -15.80 -3.49 -0.12
CA ASP A 510 -16.57 -3.73 1.10
C ASP A 510 -17.70 -2.70 1.26
N VAL A 511 -17.46 -1.41 0.98
CA VAL A 511 -18.49 -0.36 1.00
C VAL A 511 -19.64 -0.72 0.08
N PHE A 512 -19.35 -1.09 -1.17
CA PHE A 512 -20.40 -1.44 -2.13
C PHE A 512 -21.19 -2.68 -1.71
N MET A 513 -20.49 -3.73 -1.21
CA MET A 513 -21.18 -4.92 -0.68
C MET A 513 -22.05 -4.59 0.55
N MET A 514 -21.59 -3.75 1.47
CA MET A 514 -22.37 -3.29 2.63
C MET A 514 -23.60 -2.48 2.22
N MET A 515 -23.48 -1.68 1.16
CA MET A 515 -24.59 -0.89 0.60
C MET A 515 -25.45 -1.65 -0.41
N LYS A 516 -25.17 -2.94 -0.65
CA LYS A 516 -25.88 -3.79 -1.64
C LYS A 516 -25.84 -3.21 -3.05
N LEU A 517 -24.71 -2.67 -3.46
CA LEU A 517 -24.52 -2.07 -4.77
C LEU A 517 -23.59 -2.92 -5.63
N PRO A 518 -23.96 -3.24 -6.88
CA PRO A 518 -23.02 -3.79 -7.84
C PRO A 518 -21.85 -2.84 -8.05
N PHE A 519 -20.64 -3.37 -8.13
CA PHE A 519 -19.42 -2.57 -8.29
C PHE A 519 -19.44 -1.72 -9.57
N ASP A 520 -20.01 -2.24 -10.63
CA ASP A 520 -20.14 -1.61 -11.94
C ASP A 520 -21.43 -0.76 -12.10
N SER A 521 -22.17 -0.49 -11.02
CA SER A 521 -23.39 0.30 -11.05
C SER A 521 -23.11 1.81 -11.06
N GLU A 522 -24.01 2.58 -11.68
CA GLU A 522 -23.94 4.04 -11.68
C GLU A 522 -23.97 4.64 -10.27
N LYS A 523 -24.74 4.03 -9.36
CA LYS A 523 -24.80 4.47 -7.96
C LYS A 523 -23.46 4.26 -7.25
N ALA A 524 -22.78 3.14 -7.49
CA ALA A 524 -21.43 2.88 -6.97
C ALA A 524 -20.43 3.91 -7.54
N ARG A 525 -20.50 4.21 -8.84
CA ARG A 525 -19.69 5.25 -9.49
C ARG A 525 -19.88 6.63 -8.84
N GLN A 526 -21.11 7.04 -8.55
CA GLN A 526 -21.41 8.31 -7.90
C GLN A 526 -20.85 8.38 -6.47
N ILE A 527 -20.95 7.28 -5.71
CA ILE A 527 -20.38 7.22 -4.36
C ILE A 527 -18.85 7.31 -4.42
N ASN A 528 -18.21 6.61 -5.36
CA ASN A 528 -16.77 6.68 -5.58
C ASN A 528 -16.30 8.12 -5.90
N ILE A 529 -16.98 8.81 -6.81
CA ILE A 529 -16.70 10.21 -7.14
C ILE A 529 -16.75 11.09 -5.87
N ARG A 530 -17.81 10.96 -5.08
CA ARG A 530 -17.99 11.75 -3.85
C ARG A 530 -16.93 11.43 -2.79
N ILE A 531 -16.51 10.18 -2.65
CA ILE A 531 -15.45 9.77 -1.74
C ILE A 531 -14.14 10.48 -2.11
N PHE A 532 -13.72 10.42 -3.37
CA PHE A 532 -12.47 11.03 -3.79
C PHE A 532 -12.53 12.57 -3.84
N GLN A 533 -13.66 13.16 -4.19
CA GLN A 533 -13.89 14.60 -4.04
C GLN A 533 -13.69 15.03 -2.57
N THR A 534 -14.25 14.27 -1.64
CA THR A 534 -14.15 14.56 -0.20
C THR A 534 -12.71 14.46 0.29
N ILE A 535 -12.00 13.38 -0.03
CA ILE A 535 -10.61 13.18 0.38
C ILE A 535 -9.71 14.27 -0.20
N TYR A 536 -9.86 14.58 -1.49
CA TYR A 536 -9.02 15.58 -2.16
C TYR A 536 -9.29 16.99 -1.64
N HIS A 537 -10.56 17.37 -1.47
CA HIS A 537 -10.92 18.66 -0.88
C HIS A 537 -10.39 18.82 0.56
N ALA A 538 -10.53 17.78 1.38
CA ALA A 538 -10.05 17.79 2.76
C ALA A 538 -8.52 17.90 2.83
N ALA A 539 -7.80 17.16 2.00
CA ALA A 539 -6.35 17.18 1.93
C ALA A 539 -5.81 18.53 1.45
N LEU A 540 -6.40 19.12 0.41
CA LEU A 540 -6.07 20.47 -0.05
C LEU A 540 -6.34 21.52 1.02
N THR A 541 -7.50 21.43 1.68
CA THR A 541 -7.88 22.37 2.76
C THR A 541 -6.85 22.32 3.89
N GLU A 542 -6.52 21.13 4.40
CA GLU A 542 -5.55 21.00 5.48
C GLU A 542 -4.15 21.41 5.07
N SER A 543 -3.71 21.02 3.86
CA SER A 543 -2.41 21.44 3.33
C SER A 543 -2.30 22.95 3.20
N CYS A 544 -3.39 23.64 2.84
CA CYS A 544 -3.46 25.09 2.81
C CYS A 544 -3.44 25.69 4.22
N GLU A 545 -4.19 25.13 5.18
CA GLU A 545 -4.17 25.60 6.58
C GLU A 545 -2.78 25.46 7.21
N ILE A 546 -2.07 24.35 6.97
CA ILE A 546 -0.69 24.19 7.43
C ILE A 546 0.23 25.20 6.74
N ALA A 547 0.03 25.48 5.44
CA ALA A 547 0.83 26.47 4.72
C ALA A 547 0.66 27.90 5.24
N LYS A 548 -0.50 28.25 5.82
CA LYS A 548 -0.70 29.56 6.48
C LYS A 548 0.23 29.78 7.68
N VAL A 549 0.59 28.70 8.36
CA VAL A 549 1.43 28.73 9.57
C VAL A 549 2.91 28.51 9.20
N ASP A 550 3.20 27.45 8.44
CA ASP A 550 4.56 26.95 8.20
C ASP A 550 5.12 27.36 6.82
N GLY A 551 4.33 28.09 6.04
CA GLY A 551 4.64 28.43 4.65
C GLY A 551 4.41 27.28 3.66
N PRO A 552 4.32 27.59 2.36
CA PRO A 552 4.17 26.59 1.31
C PRO A 552 5.43 25.74 1.14
N TYR A 553 5.30 24.59 0.44
CA TYR A 553 6.48 23.81 0.04
C TYR A 553 7.37 24.63 -0.92
N LYS A 554 8.69 24.38 -0.90
CA LYS A 554 9.68 25.26 -1.52
C LYS A 554 9.53 25.44 -3.03
N SER A 555 9.03 24.43 -3.75
CA SER A 555 8.80 24.47 -5.20
C SER A 555 7.35 24.82 -5.58
N PHE A 556 6.59 25.44 -4.69
CA PHE A 556 5.19 25.81 -4.93
C PHE A 556 5.02 26.82 -6.05
N ASN A 557 5.85 27.86 -6.08
CA ASN A 557 5.76 28.92 -7.09
C ASN A 557 6.00 28.35 -8.50
N GLY A 558 5.13 28.66 -9.44
CA GLY A 558 5.14 28.15 -10.81
C GLY A 558 4.50 26.76 -10.96
N SER A 559 4.04 26.14 -9.86
CA SER A 559 3.24 24.92 -9.96
C SER A 559 1.81 25.22 -10.45
N PRO A 560 1.12 24.26 -11.08
CA PRO A 560 -0.28 24.43 -11.45
C PRO A 560 -1.17 24.92 -10.30
N ALA A 561 -0.98 24.39 -9.10
CA ALA A 561 -1.75 24.81 -7.92
C ALA A 561 -1.51 26.30 -7.56
N SER A 562 -0.32 26.84 -7.81
CA SER A 562 -0.04 28.27 -7.58
C SER A 562 -0.82 29.18 -8.52
N GLU A 563 -1.26 28.64 -9.66
CA GLU A 563 -2.10 29.32 -10.65
C GLU A 563 -3.59 29.01 -10.49
N GLY A 564 -3.97 28.27 -9.44
CA GLY A 564 -5.35 27.85 -9.19
C GLY A 564 -5.82 26.69 -10.06
N ILE A 565 -4.88 25.96 -10.66
CA ILE A 565 -5.15 24.78 -11.49
C ILE A 565 -4.97 23.53 -10.61
N LEU A 566 -6.05 22.81 -10.36
CA LEU A 566 -6.05 21.59 -9.56
C LEU A 566 -6.07 20.33 -10.45
N GLN A 567 -6.02 19.15 -9.84
CA GLN A 567 -5.89 17.88 -10.57
C GLN A 567 -7.05 17.65 -11.55
N PHE A 568 -8.28 17.93 -11.14
CA PHE A 568 -9.45 17.76 -12.00
C PHE A 568 -9.46 18.73 -13.20
N ASP A 569 -8.89 19.94 -13.04
CA ASP A 569 -8.74 20.88 -14.16
C ASP A 569 -7.78 20.31 -15.22
N MET A 570 -6.64 19.73 -14.78
CA MET A 570 -5.68 19.08 -15.68
C MET A 570 -6.25 17.83 -16.37
N TRP A 571 -7.30 17.25 -15.84
CA TRP A 571 -8.03 16.11 -16.43
C TRP A 571 -9.23 16.53 -17.26
N ASN A 572 -9.53 17.83 -17.36
CA ASN A 572 -10.74 18.37 -17.99
C ASN A 572 -12.02 17.77 -17.39
N VAL A 573 -12.05 17.60 -16.07
CA VAL A 573 -13.21 17.12 -15.31
C VAL A 573 -13.81 18.27 -14.52
N ASN A 574 -15.11 18.48 -14.65
CA ASN A 574 -15.83 19.44 -13.84
C ASN A 574 -16.30 18.78 -12.54
N PRO A 575 -15.71 19.13 -11.38
CA PRO A 575 -16.06 18.52 -10.10
C PRO A 575 -17.50 18.85 -9.64
N ASN A 576 -18.16 19.85 -10.25
CA ASN A 576 -19.52 20.27 -9.92
C ASN A 576 -20.60 19.62 -10.80
N GLU A 577 -20.23 18.87 -11.84
CA GLU A 577 -21.16 18.37 -12.86
C GLU A 577 -22.17 17.35 -12.29
N ASN A 578 -21.76 16.50 -11.36
CA ASN A 578 -22.58 15.36 -10.92
C ASN A 578 -23.07 15.44 -9.46
N ALA A 579 -22.75 16.43 -8.72
CA ALA A 579 -23.24 16.85 -7.39
C ALA A 579 -22.23 17.80 -6.73
N PRO A 580 -22.43 19.09 -6.73
CA PRO A 580 -21.56 20.04 -6.04
C PRO A 580 -21.57 19.74 -4.56
N MET A 581 -20.46 19.25 -4.00
CA MET A 581 -20.30 19.00 -2.57
C MET A 581 -19.53 20.12 -1.88
N TYR A 582 -18.61 20.77 -2.61
CA TYR A 582 -17.65 21.71 -2.08
C TYR A 582 -17.53 22.96 -2.93
N ASN A 583 -17.15 24.08 -2.31
CA ASN A 583 -16.85 25.33 -3.01
C ASN A 583 -15.36 25.33 -3.44
N TRP A 584 -15.12 24.78 -4.63
CA TRP A 584 -13.77 24.65 -5.20
C TRP A 584 -13.14 26.01 -5.52
N ASP A 585 -13.93 26.99 -5.99
CA ASP A 585 -13.42 28.32 -6.34
C ASP A 585 -12.86 29.02 -5.12
N LYS A 586 -13.57 29.01 -4.00
CA LYS A 586 -13.09 29.54 -2.74
C LYS A 586 -11.79 28.86 -2.27
N LEU A 587 -11.69 27.55 -2.43
CA LEU A 587 -10.47 26.82 -2.05
C LEU A 587 -9.31 27.19 -2.97
N LYS A 588 -9.52 27.31 -4.28
CA LYS A 588 -8.49 27.78 -5.24
C LYS A 588 -7.98 29.18 -4.87
N GLU A 589 -8.87 30.11 -4.53
CA GLU A 589 -8.47 31.46 -4.06
C GLU A 589 -7.59 31.39 -2.80
N GLN A 590 -7.96 30.56 -1.82
CA GLN A 590 -7.15 30.39 -0.60
C GLN A 590 -5.77 29.78 -0.90
N ILE A 591 -5.71 28.81 -1.81
CA ILE A 591 -4.45 28.19 -2.24
C ILE A 591 -3.54 29.21 -2.96
N GLN A 592 -4.09 30.06 -3.82
CA GLN A 592 -3.32 31.09 -4.52
C GLN A 592 -2.76 32.15 -3.54
N ILE A 593 -3.48 32.45 -2.46
CA ILE A 593 -3.06 33.44 -1.44
C ILE A 593 -2.01 32.85 -0.49
N HIS A 594 -2.24 31.65 0.01
CA HIS A 594 -1.48 31.06 1.13
C HIS A 594 -0.55 29.92 0.70
N GLY A 595 -0.75 29.34 -0.48
CA GLY A 595 -0.03 28.18 -0.97
C GLY A 595 -0.55 26.85 -0.40
N LEU A 596 0.19 25.79 -0.73
CA LEU A 596 0.01 24.44 -0.18
C LEU A 596 1.28 24.00 0.55
N ARG A 597 1.13 23.24 1.62
CA ARG A 597 2.27 22.62 2.32
C ARG A 597 2.82 21.41 1.57
N ASN A 598 2.04 20.79 0.69
CA ASN A 598 2.35 19.53 -0.01
C ASN A 598 2.20 19.70 -1.52
N SER A 599 3.14 19.18 -2.29
CA SER A 599 3.07 19.20 -3.76
C SER A 599 2.09 18.17 -4.32
N LEU A 600 1.96 17.02 -3.67
CA LEU A 600 1.05 15.93 -4.02
C LEU A 600 0.35 15.43 -2.75
N LEU A 601 -0.88 14.92 -2.88
CA LEU A 601 -1.75 14.65 -1.74
C LEU A 601 -2.39 13.26 -1.74
N VAL A 602 -2.87 12.78 -2.87
CA VAL A 602 -3.65 11.54 -2.97
C VAL A 602 -2.92 10.51 -3.83
N ALA A 603 -2.76 9.30 -3.30
CA ALA A 603 -2.13 8.19 -4.00
C ALA A 603 -2.73 6.86 -3.50
N PRO A 604 -3.66 6.24 -4.24
CA PRO A 604 -4.23 4.95 -3.88
C PRO A 604 -3.20 3.82 -4.00
N MET A 605 -2.46 3.55 -2.89
CA MET A 605 -1.49 2.45 -2.82
C MET A 605 -2.20 1.10 -2.68
N PRO A 606 -1.53 -0.03 -3.03
CA PRO A 606 -2.14 -1.38 -3.01
C PRO A 606 -2.65 -1.88 -1.66
N THR A 607 -2.20 -1.36 -0.54
CA THR A 607 -2.58 -1.75 0.85
C THR A 607 -2.43 -3.24 1.18
N ALA A 608 -1.59 -3.98 0.46
CA ALA A 608 -1.50 -5.45 0.50
C ALA A 608 -1.41 -6.09 1.90
N SER A 609 -0.70 -5.47 2.85
CA SER A 609 -0.59 -5.97 4.23
C SER A 609 -1.51 -5.22 5.19
N THR A 610 -1.69 -3.91 5.01
CA THR A 610 -2.49 -3.07 5.92
C THR A 610 -3.97 -3.35 5.81
N SER A 611 -4.47 -3.70 4.62
CA SER A 611 -5.87 -4.17 4.45
C SER A 611 -6.13 -5.49 5.17
N GLN A 612 -5.13 -6.38 5.21
CA GLN A 612 -5.23 -7.62 5.99
C GLN A 612 -5.30 -7.37 7.49
N ILE A 613 -4.53 -6.41 8.01
CA ILE A 613 -4.57 -6.02 9.43
C ILE A 613 -5.96 -5.50 9.79
N LEU A 614 -6.53 -4.63 8.95
CA LEU A 614 -7.84 -4.05 9.21
C LEU A 614 -9.01 -4.97 8.81
N GLY A 615 -8.78 -6.02 8.03
CA GLY A 615 -9.78 -7.02 7.63
C GLY A 615 -10.71 -6.54 6.52
N TYR A 616 -10.21 -5.72 5.59
CA TYR A 616 -10.94 -5.20 4.43
C TYR A 616 -10.30 -5.63 3.11
N ASN A 617 -10.99 -5.40 2.00
CA ASN A 617 -10.43 -5.61 0.67
C ASN A 617 -9.35 -4.57 0.36
N GLU A 618 -8.44 -4.92 -0.54
CA GLU A 618 -7.32 -4.07 -0.89
C GLU A 618 -7.77 -2.84 -1.68
N CYS A 619 -7.27 -1.67 -1.32
CA CYS A 619 -7.35 -0.41 -2.06
C CYS A 619 -8.72 -0.16 -2.73
N ILE A 620 -8.71 0.17 -4.02
CA ILE A 620 -9.87 0.38 -4.90
C ILE A 620 -10.32 -0.90 -5.61
N GLU A 621 -9.64 -2.01 -5.36
CA GLU A 621 -9.83 -3.25 -6.13
C GLU A 621 -11.21 -3.89 -5.93
N PRO A 622 -11.86 -4.38 -6.98
CA PRO A 622 -12.97 -5.31 -6.85
C PRO A 622 -12.47 -6.65 -6.28
N ILE A 623 -13.38 -7.49 -5.82
CA ILE A 623 -13.00 -8.81 -5.32
C ILE A 623 -12.53 -9.71 -6.45
N THR A 624 -11.46 -10.48 -6.20
CA THR A 624 -10.95 -11.46 -7.17
C THR A 624 -11.69 -12.79 -7.10
N SER A 625 -12.25 -13.13 -5.93
CA SER A 625 -12.99 -14.37 -5.68
C SER A 625 -13.84 -14.24 -4.43
N ASN A 626 -15.01 -14.89 -4.40
CA ASN A 626 -15.86 -14.98 -3.22
C ASN A 626 -15.41 -16.04 -2.21
N ILE A 627 -14.58 -17.00 -2.64
CA ILE A 627 -13.96 -18.02 -1.79
C ILE A 627 -12.53 -18.27 -2.27
N TYR A 628 -11.56 -18.29 -1.35
CA TYR A 628 -10.16 -18.49 -1.69
C TYR A 628 -9.40 -19.20 -0.56
N SER A 629 -8.29 -19.83 -0.89
CA SER A 629 -7.37 -20.40 0.11
C SER A 629 -6.37 -19.36 0.58
N ARG A 630 -6.19 -19.28 1.89
CA ARG A 630 -5.20 -18.42 2.51
C ARG A 630 -4.18 -19.25 3.27
N ARG A 631 -2.92 -19.19 2.80
CA ARG A 631 -1.81 -19.86 3.46
C ARG A 631 -1.26 -19.04 4.62
N THR A 632 -1.11 -19.66 5.78
CA THR A 632 -0.47 -19.11 6.97
C THR A 632 0.56 -20.10 7.51
N LEU A 633 1.31 -19.72 8.54
CA LEU A 633 2.20 -20.66 9.23
C LEU A 633 1.43 -21.78 9.97
N ALA A 634 0.18 -21.55 10.31
CA ALA A 634 -0.70 -22.54 10.96
C ALA A 634 -1.38 -23.50 9.97
N GLY A 635 -1.28 -23.25 8.67
CA GLY A 635 -1.90 -24.08 7.62
C GLY A 635 -2.64 -23.27 6.56
N ASP A 636 -3.33 -23.97 5.68
CA ASP A 636 -4.15 -23.39 4.61
C ASP A 636 -5.61 -23.28 5.10
N PHE A 637 -6.16 -22.08 5.00
CA PHE A 637 -7.53 -21.79 5.43
C PHE A 637 -8.38 -21.39 4.22
N MET A 638 -9.56 -21.98 4.09
CA MET A 638 -10.57 -21.48 3.16
C MET A 638 -11.26 -20.27 3.75
N VAL A 639 -11.26 -19.18 2.99
CA VAL A 639 -11.85 -17.90 3.38
C VAL A 639 -12.98 -17.56 2.44
N VAL A 640 -14.17 -17.34 3.00
CA VAL A 640 -15.35 -16.89 2.27
C VAL A 640 -15.58 -15.40 2.56
N LYS A 641 -16.01 -14.64 1.57
CA LYS A 641 -16.39 -13.22 1.76
C LYS A 641 -17.57 -13.16 2.75
N LYS A 642 -17.35 -12.45 3.87
CA LYS A 642 -18.29 -12.42 5.01
C LYS A 642 -19.67 -11.88 4.64
N TYR A 643 -19.74 -10.91 3.73
CA TYR A 643 -20.99 -10.27 3.30
C TYR A 643 -21.83 -11.24 2.48
N LEU A 644 -21.26 -11.92 1.49
CA LEU A 644 -21.94 -12.95 0.71
C LEU A 644 -22.48 -14.07 1.61
N MET A 645 -21.63 -14.55 2.52
CA MET A 645 -22.07 -15.63 3.44
C MET A 645 -23.24 -15.19 4.32
N LYS A 646 -23.20 -13.96 4.87
CA LYS A 646 -24.30 -13.40 5.66
C LYS A 646 -25.60 -13.32 4.84
N ASP A 647 -25.52 -12.84 3.59
CA ASP A 647 -26.68 -12.75 2.72
C ASP A 647 -27.27 -14.10 2.39
N LEU A 648 -26.44 -15.08 2.06
CA LEU A 648 -26.91 -16.44 1.76
C LEU A 648 -27.46 -17.16 2.99
N ILE A 649 -26.93 -16.90 4.20
CA ILE A 649 -27.50 -17.41 5.44
C ILE A 649 -28.88 -16.80 5.70
N GLN A 650 -29.07 -15.50 5.50
CA GLN A 650 -30.37 -14.83 5.65
C GLN A 650 -31.43 -15.36 4.70
N LEU A 651 -31.02 -15.85 3.52
CA LEU A 651 -31.89 -16.48 2.53
C LEU A 651 -32.05 -17.99 2.72
N ASP A 652 -31.47 -18.56 3.77
CA ASP A 652 -31.41 -20.01 4.02
C ASP A 652 -30.81 -20.83 2.85
N LEU A 653 -29.88 -20.22 2.12
CA LEU A 653 -29.21 -20.82 0.96
C LEU A 653 -27.80 -21.34 1.27
N TRP A 654 -27.16 -20.91 2.38
CA TRP A 654 -25.80 -21.30 2.70
C TRP A 654 -25.72 -22.73 3.22
N ASN A 655 -25.06 -23.59 2.45
CA ASN A 655 -24.79 -24.99 2.79
C ASN A 655 -23.54 -25.50 2.07
N ASP A 656 -23.11 -26.74 2.34
CA ASP A 656 -21.93 -27.34 1.74
C ASP A 656 -22.05 -27.49 0.20
N THR A 657 -23.24 -27.70 -0.32
CA THR A 657 -23.48 -27.80 -1.78
C THR A 657 -23.19 -26.46 -2.45
N ILE A 658 -23.73 -25.37 -1.92
CA ILE A 658 -23.48 -24.01 -2.45
C ILE A 658 -22.01 -23.63 -2.32
N LYS A 659 -21.39 -23.89 -1.15
CA LYS A 659 -19.96 -23.68 -0.95
C LYS A 659 -19.13 -24.43 -2.00
N ASN A 660 -19.39 -25.70 -2.23
CA ASN A 660 -18.66 -26.52 -3.21
C ASN A 660 -18.91 -26.05 -4.64
N ASN A 661 -20.10 -25.59 -4.97
CA ASN A 661 -20.41 -24.98 -6.26
C ASN A 661 -19.62 -23.68 -6.49
N ILE A 662 -19.50 -22.82 -5.47
CA ILE A 662 -18.66 -21.60 -5.55
C ILE A 662 -17.19 -21.98 -5.80
N ILE A 663 -16.66 -23.00 -5.12
CA ILE A 663 -15.29 -23.50 -5.33
C ILE A 663 -15.13 -24.02 -6.76
N ALA A 664 -16.06 -24.85 -7.23
CA ALA A 664 -16.03 -25.43 -8.58
C ALA A 664 -16.08 -24.34 -9.69
N ASN A 665 -16.76 -23.23 -9.42
CA ASN A 665 -16.83 -22.06 -10.31
C ASN A 665 -15.71 -21.01 -10.01
N GLN A 666 -14.60 -21.41 -9.42
CA GLN A 666 -13.42 -20.56 -9.15
C GLN A 666 -13.74 -19.30 -8.36
N GLY A 667 -14.72 -19.38 -7.45
CA GLY A 667 -15.15 -18.29 -6.60
C GLY A 667 -16.25 -17.40 -7.18
N SER A 668 -16.75 -17.71 -8.39
CA SER A 668 -17.93 -17.07 -8.98
C SER A 668 -19.23 -17.66 -8.44
N ILE A 669 -20.27 -16.83 -8.33
CA ILE A 669 -21.63 -17.25 -8.00
C ILE A 669 -22.58 -17.10 -9.21
N GLN A 670 -22.11 -16.62 -10.36
CA GLN A 670 -22.96 -16.29 -11.50
C GLN A 670 -23.69 -17.50 -12.09
N GLN A 671 -23.06 -18.70 -12.04
CA GLN A 671 -23.60 -19.95 -12.60
C GLN A 671 -24.44 -20.76 -11.61
N ILE A 672 -24.78 -20.22 -10.44
CA ILE A 672 -25.54 -20.92 -9.41
C ILE A 672 -26.98 -20.42 -9.43
N ASP A 673 -27.88 -21.16 -10.09
CA ASP A 673 -29.25 -20.73 -10.43
C ASP A 673 -30.10 -20.37 -9.21
N ILE A 674 -29.91 -21.04 -8.08
CA ILE A 674 -30.70 -20.81 -6.84
C ILE A 674 -30.38 -19.46 -6.18
N ILE A 675 -29.25 -18.83 -6.52
CA ILE A 675 -28.87 -17.52 -5.95
C ILE A 675 -29.60 -16.42 -6.76
N PRO A 676 -30.30 -15.50 -6.08
CA PRO A 676 -31.01 -14.40 -6.74
C PRO A 676 -30.07 -13.49 -7.54
N ASP A 677 -30.59 -12.92 -8.66
CA ASP A 677 -29.79 -12.11 -9.58
C ASP A 677 -29.28 -10.79 -8.97
N ASP A 678 -30.00 -10.19 -8.04
CA ASP A 678 -29.59 -9.02 -7.28
C ASP A 678 -28.35 -9.32 -6.41
N ILE A 679 -28.31 -10.49 -5.79
CA ILE A 679 -27.12 -10.97 -5.04
C ILE A 679 -25.97 -11.25 -6.01
N LYS A 680 -26.23 -11.92 -7.14
CA LYS A 680 -25.19 -12.17 -8.16
C LYS A 680 -24.55 -10.87 -8.64
N ALA A 681 -25.36 -9.84 -8.88
CA ALA A 681 -24.87 -8.55 -9.33
C ALA A 681 -23.91 -7.87 -8.34
N VAL A 682 -24.18 -7.95 -7.03
CA VAL A 682 -23.35 -7.35 -5.96
C VAL A 682 -22.02 -8.06 -5.80
N TYR A 683 -21.97 -9.38 -5.97
CA TYR A 683 -20.79 -10.20 -5.69
C TYR A 683 -20.06 -10.70 -6.95
N LYS A 684 -20.14 -9.92 -8.04
CA LYS A 684 -19.28 -10.12 -9.22
C LYS A 684 -17.82 -10.07 -8.82
N THR A 685 -17.04 -10.98 -9.38
CA THR A 685 -15.58 -10.94 -9.29
C THR A 685 -15.00 -9.98 -10.34
N VAL A 686 -13.74 -9.60 -10.20
CA VAL A 686 -13.06 -8.73 -11.18
C VAL A 686 -13.14 -9.28 -12.61
N TRP A 687 -13.15 -10.60 -12.75
CA TRP A 687 -13.23 -11.27 -14.07
C TRP A 687 -14.59 -11.16 -14.74
N GLU A 688 -15.60 -10.75 -14.01
CA GLU A 688 -17.01 -10.64 -14.44
C GLU A 688 -17.46 -9.19 -14.63
N ILE A 689 -16.61 -8.25 -14.26
CA ILE A 689 -16.86 -6.81 -14.43
C ILE A 689 -16.30 -6.38 -15.80
N PRO A 690 -17.10 -5.75 -16.67
CA PRO A 690 -16.61 -5.21 -17.95
C PRO A 690 -15.52 -4.16 -17.73
N MET A 691 -14.48 -4.21 -18.57
CA MET A 691 -13.45 -3.18 -18.60
C MET A 691 -13.92 -1.91 -19.27
#